data_04bc5944ea5be83e2b9a305e2758ccbd
#
_entry.id   04bc5944ea5be83e2b9a305e2758ccbd
#
_cell.length_a   1.000
_cell.length_b   1.000
_cell.length_c   1.000
_cell.angle_alpha   90.00
_cell.angle_beta   90.00
_cell.angle_gamma   90.00
#
_symmetry.space_group_name_H-M   'P 1'
#
loop_
_entity.id
_entity.type
_entity.pdbx_description
1 polymer ?
#
loop_
_entity_poly.entity_id
_entity_poly.type
_entity_poly.pdbx_seq_one_letter_code
_entity_poly.pdbx_strand_id
1 'polypeptide(L)'
;MPRLKSAAVLLAAFFSTLPALAQKPQPSKSQKAVEHRLRKTENPQTNNAVDDVLRALNSARQFEQVAISPDGKSLAWVESISGKNGLASNNTAIYLSSASAKTPPRRITASPAAPREEGSLAWSPDSTKLAFLSDAASPGQRQLYVVNAAGGPARKLTNAKGFFASPKWSPDGKTIAVLFIENAPRNAGPLVASSHETGVIKDSFFEQRLALVDAATGRFRQISPADTYIYEYDWSPDGKRFAVTAALGNGDNNWWIAQLYILDAATGRVKSIYKPKLQIAEPVFSPDGESVAFIEGLMSDEGSVGGDVYRIPASGGEPRDLTSGVKASASTLIWKKNRILFGAYAAGDSAIASVNPDTREFEVLYRAGEHLSSAGWGVSVSLAADAETSAVIRSSASTPPEVWSGPIGAWDQITHANKTVKPAWGESKSIHWKNEDFDIQGWLVYPRNFKPSQKYPMIVYVHGGPGSAVTSAWPGSGDFSMALAASGYFVLKPNPRGSFGMGEAFTLANVRDFGYGDFRDIMAGVDEALKTAPIDPHRLGITGWSYGGYMTMWAVTQTNRFRAAMAGAGIANWLSYYGENKIDQWMIPFFGKSVYDDPEVYAKSAPINFIRKAKTPTLILVGDSDAECPTPQSYEFWHALKSLGVETELVVYDHEGHMFVKPEHNRDRIVRTIDWFDSHLR
;
A
#
# COMPACT_ATOMS: atom_id res chain seq x y z
N MET A 1 -29.48 -38.11 -54.27
CA MET A 1 -30.92 -38.26 -54.55
C MET A 1 -31.55 -39.15 -53.50
N PRO A 2 -32.78 -38.90 -52.96
CA PRO A 2 -33.72 -37.82 -53.33
C PRO A 2 -34.01 -36.82 -52.14
N ARG A 3 -34.55 -35.77 -52.56
CA ARG A 3 -35.33 -34.68 -51.99
C ARG A 3 -36.58 -35.11 -51.19
N LEU A 4 -36.93 -34.36 -50.14
CA LEU A 4 -38.33 -34.01 -49.90
C LEU A 4 -38.47 -32.69 -49.18
N LYS A 5 -39.39 -31.94 -49.60
CA LYS A 5 -39.81 -30.57 -49.57
C LYS A 5 -40.65 -30.23 -48.31
N SER A 6 -40.45 -28.98 -47.83
CA SER A 6 -41.44 -27.95 -47.54
C SER A 6 -42.70 -28.25 -46.74
N ALA A 7 -42.93 -27.45 -45.65
CA ALA A 7 -44.14 -26.65 -45.51
C ALA A 7 -43.92 -25.52 -44.47
N ALA A 8 -44.11 -24.27 -44.92
CA ALA A 8 -44.21 -23.08 -44.10
C ALA A 8 -45.67 -22.90 -43.63
N VAL A 9 -45.86 -22.48 -42.39
CA VAL A 9 -47.13 -21.85 -41.95
C VAL A 9 -46.78 -20.56 -41.25
N LEU A 10 -47.17 -19.46 -41.87
CA LEU A 10 -47.25 -18.13 -41.26
C LEU A 10 -48.39 -18.09 -40.25
N LEU A 11 -48.14 -17.53 -39.03
CA LEU A 11 -49.16 -16.90 -38.23
C LEU A 11 -48.59 -15.58 -37.69
N ALA A 12 -49.13 -14.47 -38.22
CA ALA A 12 -48.94 -13.12 -37.72
C ALA A 12 -49.87 -12.89 -36.52
N ALA A 13 -49.31 -12.44 -35.43
CA ALA A 13 -50.09 -11.84 -34.31
C ALA A 13 -49.44 -10.56 -33.91
N PHE A 14 -50.15 -9.46 -34.07
CA PHE A 14 -49.86 -8.13 -33.58
C PHE A 14 -49.81 -8.16 -32.03
N PHE A 15 -48.70 -7.65 -31.45
CA PHE A 15 -48.69 -7.19 -30.09
C PHE A 15 -48.13 -5.78 -29.99
N SER A 16 -48.94 -4.90 -29.47
CA SER A 16 -48.70 -3.51 -29.16
C SER A 16 -47.61 -3.36 -28.10
N THR A 17 -46.62 -2.50 -28.37
CA THR A 17 -45.57 -2.09 -27.43
C THR A 17 -46.07 -1.16 -26.34
N LEU A 18 -46.03 -1.60 -25.08
CA LEU A 18 -45.99 -0.78 -23.91
C LEU A 18 -44.58 -0.90 -23.28
N PRO A 19 -43.92 0.19 -22.84
CA PRO A 19 -42.61 0.10 -22.23
C PRO A 19 -42.74 -0.47 -20.80
N ALA A 20 -42.20 -1.63 -20.58
CA ALA A 20 -42.06 -2.19 -19.24
C ALA A 20 -41.01 -1.37 -18.46
N LEU A 21 -41.46 -0.64 -17.44
CA LEU A 21 -40.60 -0.11 -16.39
C LEU A 21 -39.85 -1.29 -15.76
N ALA A 22 -38.55 -1.30 -15.93
CA ALA A 22 -37.65 -2.27 -15.28
C ALA A 22 -37.75 -2.09 -13.76
N GLN A 23 -38.51 -2.97 -13.10
CA GLN A 23 -38.45 -3.11 -11.64
C GLN A 23 -37.05 -3.63 -11.27
N LYS A 24 -36.39 -2.91 -10.38
CA LYS A 24 -35.16 -3.41 -9.70
C LYS A 24 -35.48 -4.80 -9.12
N PRO A 25 -34.62 -5.81 -9.31
CA PRO A 25 -34.84 -7.11 -8.72
C PRO A 25 -34.94 -6.97 -7.19
N GLN A 26 -35.99 -7.50 -6.62
CA GLN A 26 -36.12 -7.55 -5.15
C GLN A 26 -35.09 -8.55 -4.60
N PRO A 27 -34.39 -8.21 -3.51
CA PRO A 27 -33.42 -9.10 -2.90
C PRO A 27 -34.07 -10.44 -2.51
N SER A 28 -33.35 -11.54 -2.74
CA SER A 28 -33.83 -12.89 -2.43
C SER A 28 -34.07 -13.07 -0.92
N LYS A 29 -34.91 -14.06 -0.54
CA LYS A 29 -35.14 -14.37 0.87
C LYS A 29 -33.85 -14.71 1.64
N SER A 30 -32.83 -15.24 0.96
CA SER A 30 -31.51 -15.52 1.52
C SER A 30 -30.73 -14.23 1.80
N GLN A 31 -30.77 -13.24 0.90
CA GLN A 31 -30.14 -11.93 1.11
C GLN A 31 -30.80 -11.16 2.28
N LYS A 32 -32.12 -11.20 2.38
CA LYS A 32 -32.82 -10.60 3.55
C LYS A 32 -32.53 -11.34 4.87
N ALA A 33 -32.29 -12.64 4.85
CA ALA A 33 -31.90 -13.42 6.03
C ALA A 33 -30.44 -13.13 6.46
N VAL A 34 -29.54 -12.85 5.52
CA VAL A 34 -28.16 -12.41 5.78
C VAL A 34 -28.15 -11.01 6.36
N GLU A 35 -28.88 -10.06 5.77
CA GLU A 35 -29.04 -8.70 6.33
C GLU A 35 -29.66 -8.71 7.74
N HIS A 36 -30.57 -9.64 8.04
CA HIS A 36 -31.19 -9.75 9.37
C HIS A 36 -30.23 -10.36 10.41
N ARG A 37 -29.30 -11.24 10.01
CA ARG A 37 -28.24 -11.75 10.90
C ARG A 37 -27.15 -10.70 11.16
N LEU A 38 -26.78 -9.91 10.18
CA LEU A 38 -25.83 -8.79 10.32
C LEU A 38 -26.32 -7.74 11.34
N ARG A 39 -27.65 -7.48 11.41
CA ARG A 39 -28.25 -6.52 12.36
C ARG A 39 -28.41 -7.01 13.80
N LYS A 40 -28.29 -8.31 14.08
CA LYS A 40 -28.55 -8.88 15.43
C LYS A 40 -27.31 -8.96 16.34
N THR A 41 -26.12 -8.72 15.86
CA THR A 41 -24.85 -8.88 16.60
C THR A 41 -24.22 -7.56 17.08
N GLU A 42 -24.90 -6.41 16.93
CA GLU A 42 -24.33 -5.12 17.28
C GLU A 42 -24.42 -4.83 18.79
N ASN A 43 -23.31 -4.93 19.52
CA ASN A 43 -23.18 -4.40 20.87
C ASN A 43 -23.16 -2.85 20.81
N PRO A 44 -24.10 -2.12 21.46
CA PRO A 44 -24.13 -0.66 21.39
C PRO A 44 -22.84 0.03 21.88
N GLN A 45 -22.12 -0.58 22.83
CA GLN A 45 -20.85 -0.02 23.33
C GLN A 45 -19.72 -0.14 22.31
N THR A 46 -19.63 -1.27 21.62
CA THR A 46 -18.69 -1.49 20.51
C THR A 46 -18.95 -0.50 19.39
N ASN A 47 -20.20 -0.34 18.99
CA ASN A 47 -20.60 0.60 17.95
C ASN A 47 -20.15 2.04 18.26
N ASN A 48 -20.38 2.52 19.49
CA ASN A 48 -19.99 3.86 19.89
C ASN A 48 -18.46 4.07 19.81
N ALA A 49 -17.65 3.11 20.26
CA ALA A 49 -16.19 3.21 20.20
C ALA A 49 -15.68 3.20 18.75
N VAL A 50 -16.24 2.32 17.90
CA VAL A 50 -15.93 2.25 16.46
C VAL A 50 -16.33 3.55 15.75
N ASP A 51 -17.54 4.04 16.00
CA ASP A 51 -18.04 5.27 15.37
C ASP A 51 -17.22 6.50 15.81
N ASP A 52 -16.74 6.57 17.06
CA ASP A 52 -15.84 7.62 17.51
C ASP A 52 -14.50 7.59 16.76
N VAL A 53 -13.93 6.38 16.58
CA VAL A 53 -12.66 6.22 15.83
C VAL A 53 -12.87 6.56 14.37
N LEU A 54 -13.87 5.99 13.71
CA LEU A 54 -14.16 6.28 12.30
C LEU A 54 -14.46 7.77 12.08
N ARG A 55 -15.14 8.42 13.03
CA ARG A 55 -15.39 9.87 13.00
C ARG A 55 -14.07 10.64 13.10
N ALA A 56 -13.16 10.27 14.01
CA ALA A 56 -11.84 10.90 14.13
C ALA A 56 -11.02 10.74 12.85
N LEU A 57 -11.00 9.53 12.26
CA LEU A 57 -10.29 9.24 11.00
C LEU A 57 -10.89 10.00 9.81
N ASN A 58 -12.23 9.97 9.67
CA ASN A 58 -12.91 10.58 8.52
C ASN A 58 -13.03 12.11 8.63
N SER A 59 -12.90 12.69 9.84
CA SER A 59 -12.84 14.14 10.01
C SER A 59 -11.46 14.71 9.73
N ALA A 60 -10.42 13.89 9.82
CA ALA A 60 -9.07 14.29 9.45
C ALA A 60 -8.94 14.39 7.93
N ARG A 61 -8.53 15.57 7.44
CA ARG A 61 -8.14 15.72 6.06
C ARG A 61 -6.87 14.93 5.81
N GLN A 62 -6.89 14.08 4.80
CA GLN A 62 -5.72 13.33 4.37
C GLN A 62 -5.01 14.12 3.28
N PHE A 63 -3.69 14.06 3.30
CA PHE A 63 -2.82 14.62 2.27
C PHE A 63 -2.15 13.44 1.56
N GLU A 64 -2.40 13.30 0.25
CA GLU A 64 -1.92 12.15 -0.53
C GLU A 64 -0.56 12.42 -1.17
N GLN A 65 -0.30 13.70 -1.46
CA GLN A 65 0.94 14.13 -2.09
C GLN A 65 1.26 15.58 -1.74
N VAL A 66 2.55 15.88 -1.59
CA VAL A 66 3.09 17.23 -1.56
C VAL A 66 4.27 17.33 -2.52
N ALA A 67 4.33 18.43 -3.27
CA ALA A 67 5.40 18.69 -4.24
C ALA A 67 5.85 20.15 -4.14
N ILE A 68 7.14 20.36 -3.85
CA ILE A 68 7.77 21.68 -3.90
C ILE A 68 8.24 21.96 -5.33
N SER A 69 8.10 23.23 -5.78
CA SER A 69 8.61 23.63 -7.11
C SER A 69 10.14 23.57 -7.16
N PRO A 70 10.75 23.33 -8.33
CA PRO A 70 12.20 23.30 -8.47
C PRO A 70 12.92 24.54 -7.95
N ASP A 71 12.31 25.74 -8.03
CA ASP A 71 12.87 26.99 -7.50
C ASP A 71 12.67 27.19 -5.99
N GLY A 72 12.03 26.23 -5.31
CA GLY A 72 11.78 26.24 -3.86
C GLY A 72 10.74 27.25 -3.38
N LYS A 73 10.04 27.96 -4.28
CA LYS A 73 9.14 29.08 -3.89
C LYS A 73 7.68 28.71 -3.79
N SER A 74 7.25 27.69 -4.52
CA SER A 74 5.85 27.27 -4.61
C SER A 74 5.67 25.85 -4.09
N LEU A 75 4.52 25.60 -3.46
CA LEU A 75 4.16 24.32 -2.89
C LEU A 75 2.80 23.90 -3.42
N ALA A 76 2.71 22.69 -3.95
CA ALA A 76 1.45 22.08 -4.34
C ALA A 76 1.20 20.81 -3.50
N TRP A 77 -0.07 20.57 -3.13
CA TRP A 77 -0.45 19.33 -2.45
C TRP A 77 -1.81 18.82 -2.90
N VAL A 78 -2.02 17.53 -2.74
CA VAL A 78 -3.28 16.84 -2.95
C VAL A 78 -3.92 16.61 -1.60
N GLU A 79 -5.15 17.07 -1.41
CA GLU A 79 -5.90 16.96 -0.17
C GLU A 79 -7.22 16.22 -0.42
N SER A 80 -7.56 15.25 0.43
CA SER A 80 -8.85 14.56 0.36
C SER A 80 -10.01 15.51 0.66
N ILE A 81 -11.11 15.36 -0.07
CA ILE A 81 -12.35 16.08 0.19
C ILE A 81 -13.24 15.14 0.98
N SER A 82 -13.64 15.56 2.19
CA SER A 82 -14.59 14.80 3.01
C SER A 82 -15.87 14.50 2.23
N GLY A 83 -16.31 13.25 2.26
CA GLY A 83 -17.58 12.83 1.70
C GLY A 83 -18.78 13.43 2.47
N LYS A 84 -20.00 13.23 1.95
CA LYS A 84 -21.22 13.60 2.67
C LYS A 84 -21.28 12.82 3.99
N ASN A 85 -21.62 13.52 5.07
CA ASN A 85 -21.75 12.95 6.43
C ASN A 85 -20.44 12.45 7.05
N GLY A 86 -19.26 12.98 6.64
CA GLY A 86 -17.96 12.57 7.19
C GLY A 86 -17.51 11.17 6.78
N LEU A 87 -18.09 10.59 5.73
CA LEU A 87 -17.62 9.35 5.15
C LEU A 87 -16.35 9.57 4.33
N ALA A 88 -15.52 8.54 4.23
CA ALA A 88 -14.38 8.55 3.32
C ALA A 88 -14.84 8.82 1.88
N SER A 89 -14.03 9.57 1.13
CA SER A 89 -14.30 9.92 -0.26
C SER A 89 -13.03 9.78 -1.06
N ASN A 90 -13.13 9.18 -2.25
CA ASN A 90 -12.03 9.13 -3.21
C ASN A 90 -11.82 10.47 -3.95
N ASN A 91 -12.63 11.50 -3.61
CA ASN A 91 -12.46 12.80 -4.21
C ASN A 91 -11.32 13.56 -3.54
N THR A 92 -10.49 14.17 -4.37
CA THR A 92 -9.33 14.96 -3.96
C THR A 92 -9.37 16.35 -4.57
N ALA A 93 -8.60 17.25 -4.02
CA ALA A 93 -8.39 18.58 -4.55
C ALA A 93 -6.91 18.95 -4.49
N ILE A 94 -6.45 19.68 -5.51
CA ILE A 94 -5.09 20.20 -5.56
C ILE A 94 -5.09 21.64 -5.06
N TYR A 95 -4.17 21.95 -4.16
CA TYR A 95 -3.93 23.29 -3.66
C TYR A 95 -2.51 23.75 -3.99
N LEU A 96 -2.38 25.06 -4.19
CA LEU A 96 -1.12 25.74 -4.43
C LEU A 96 -0.96 26.91 -3.45
N SER A 97 0.23 27.06 -2.88
CA SER A 97 0.62 28.16 -2.00
C SER A 97 2.09 28.51 -2.20
N SER A 98 2.56 29.59 -1.56
CA SER A 98 3.99 29.80 -1.39
C SER A 98 4.57 28.79 -0.39
N ALA A 99 5.81 28.36 -0.62
CA ALA A 99 6.50 27.43 0.28
C ALA A 99 6.74 28.00 1.69
N SER A 100 6.59 29.31 1.88
CA SER A 100 6.72 30.02 3.17
C SER A 100 5.37 30.41 3.79
N ALA A 101 4.25 29.89 3.34
CA ALA A 101 2.88 30.19 3.80
C ALA A 101 2.48 31.68 3.76
N LYS A 102 3.21 32.53 3.02
CA LYS A 102 2.92 33.96 2.91
C LYS A 102 1.65 34.29 2.12
N THR A 103 1.17 33.33 1.31
CA THR A 103 -0.06 33.48 0.52
C THR A 103 -1.07 32.42 0.94
N PRO A 104 -2.38 32.77 1.02
CA PRO A 104 -3.40 31.77 1.28
C PRO A 104 -3.38 30.68 0.20
N PRO A 105 -3.65 29.41 0.57
CA PRO A 105 -3.76 28.32 -0.39
C PRO A 105 -4.85 28.59 -1.43
N ARG A 106 -4.52 28.38 -2.70
CA ARG A 106 -5.45 28.50 -3.82
C ARG A 106 -5.73 27.11 -4.40
N ARG A 107 -7.01 26.75 -4.50
CA ARG A 107 -7.41 25.53 -5.18
C ARG A 107 -7.11 25.59 -6.67
N ILE A 108 -6.49 24.54 -7.18
CA ILE A 108 -6.31 24.26 -8.60
C ILE A 108 -7.20 23.07 -8.94
N THR A 109 -7.88 23.09 -10.08
CA THR A 109 -8.71 21.97 -10.49
C THR A 109 -8.96 22.01 -12.00
N ALA A 110 -9.15 20.84 -12.59
CA ALA A 110 -9.62 20.70 -13.96
C ALA A 110 -11.14 20.89 -14.07
N SER A 111 -11.88 20.76 -12.95
CA SER A 111 -13.34 20.94 -12.91
C SER A 111 -13.78 21.62 -11.61
N PRO A 112 -14.16 22.91 -11.65
CA PRO A 112 -14.64 23.61 -10.46
C PRO A 112 -16.06 23.16 -10.01
N ALA A 113 -16.83 22.53 -10.89
CA ALA A 113 -18.26 22.26 -10.69
C ALA A 113 -18.59 21.04 -9.84
N ALA A 114 -17.66 20.08 -9.68
CA ALA A 114 -17.91 18.86 -8.91
C ALA A 114 -16.61 18.30 -8.29
N PRO A 115 -16.70 17.57 -7.18
CA PRO A 115 -15.58 16.78 -6.66
C PRO A 115 -15.08 15.79 -7.72
N ARG A 116 -13.78 15.63 -7.82
CA ARG A 116 -13.08 14.78 -8.78
C ARG A 116 -11.91 14.08 -8.10
N GLU A 117 -11.41 13.02 -8.74
CA GLU A 117 -10.16 12.40 -8.38
C GLU A 117 -9.03 13.14 -9.10
N GLU A 118 -8.28 13.97 -8.37
CA GLU A 118 -7.18 14.80 -8.90
C GLU A 118 -5.91 14.54 -8.10
N GLY A 119 -4.78 14.30 -8.77
CA GLY A 119 -3.51 13.99 -8.08
C GLY A 119 -2.34 13.73 -9.04
N SER A 120 -1.31 13.05 -8.57
CA SER A 120 -0.09 12.74 -9.33
C SER A 120 0.59 14.02 -9.86
N LEU A 121 1.02 14.89 -8.93
CA LEU A 121 1.59 16.20 -9.21
C LEU A 121 3.00 16.11 -9.80
N ALA A 122 3.29 16.90 -10.82
CA ALA A 122 4.64 17.08 -11.35
C ALA A 122 4.89 18.53 -11.77
N TRP A 123 5.88 19.19 -11.17
CA TRP A 123 6.32 20.53 -11.55
C TRP A 123 7.16 20.51 -12.83
N SER A 124 6.96 21.52 -13.70
CA SER A 124 7.88 21.76 -14.80
C SER A 124 9.25 22.23 -14.26
N PRO A 125 10.36 21.96 -14.99
CA PRO A 125 11.70 22.33 -14.53
C PRO A 125 11.89 23.83 -14.28
N ASP A 126 11.16 24.68 -15.01
CA ASP A 126 11.15 26.14 -14.87
C ASP A 126 10.21 26.66 -13.76
N SER A 127 9.56 25.77 -13.01
CA SER A 127 8.60 26.09 -11.94
C SER A 127 7.35 26.86 -12.38
N THR A 128 7.11 27.01 -13.69
CA THR A 128 5.99 27.80 -14.19
C THR A 128 4.69 27.04 -14.39
N LYS A 129 4.77 25.70 -14.45
CA LYS A 129 3.62 24.83 -14.72
C LYS A 129 3.57 23.63 -13.77
N LEU A 130 2.35 23.17 -13.51
CA LEU A 130 2.08 21.94 -12.78
C LEU A 130 1.30 20.98 -13.68
N ALA A 131 1.83 19.78 -13.89
CA ALA A 131 1.10 18.67 -14.49
C ALA A 131 0.42 17.84 -13.40
N PHE A 132 -0.75 17.28 -13.68
CA PHE A 132 -1.49 16.42 -12.79
C PHE A 132 -2.47 15.52 -13.54
N LEU A 133 -2.94 14.46 -12.89
CA LEU A 133 -3.99 13.60 -13.41
C LEU A 133 -5.34 13.99 -12.82
N SER A 134 -6.40 13.97 -13.65
CA SER A 134 -7.77 14.26 -13.21
C SER A 134 -8.80 13.49 -14.05
N ASP A 135 -9.87 13.04 -13.42
CA ASP A 135 -11.03 12.42 -14.05
C ASP A 135 -12.14 13.46 -14.40
N ALA A 136 -11.81 14.75 -14.43
CA ALA A 136 -12.73 15.86 -14.69
C ALA A 136 -13.54 15.70 -15.98
N ALA A 137 -12.97 15.11 -17.02
CA ALA A 137 -13.64 14.88 -18.30
C ALA A 137 -14.59 13.69 -18.29
N SER A 138 -14.29 12.65 -17.51
CA SER A 138 -15.09 11.43 -17.37
C SER A 138 -14.74 10.73 -16.06
N PRO A 139 -15.71 10.51 -15.15
CA PRO A 139 -15.45 9.86 -13.87
C PRO A 139 -14.73 8.51 -14.04
N GLY A 140 -13.69 8.31 -13.21
CA GLY A 140 -12.85 7.09 -13.23
C GLY A 140 -11.87 6.99 -14.41
N GLN A 141 -11.88 7.95 -15.36
CA GLN A 141 -10.95 8.00 -16.49
C GLN A 141 -10.02 9.21 -16.37
N ARG A 142 -9.01 9.11 -15.51
CA ARG A 142 -8.04 10.19 -15.32
C ARG A 142 -7.27 10.46 -16.60
N GLN A 143 -7.12 11.73 -16.92
CA GLN A 143 -6.34 12.25 -18.04
C GLN A 143 -5.25 13.18 -17.52
N LEU A 144 -4.22 13.42 -18.34
CA LEU A 144 -3.17 14.38 -18.02
C LEU A 144 -3.64 15.81 -18.31
N TYR A 145 -3.48 16.67 -17.31
CA TYR A 145 -3.73 18.09 -17.37
C TYR A 145 -2.48 18.89 -17.03
N VAL A 146 -2.42 20.12 -17.53
CA VAL A 146 -1.38 21.10 -17.18
C VAL A 146 -2.05 22.43 -16.85
N VAL A 147 -1.55 23.09 -15.79
CA VAL A 147 -1.99 24.42 -15.37
C VAL A 147 -0.77 25.32 -15.12
N ASN A 148 -0.90 26.64 -15.36
CA ASN A 148 0.13 27.59 -14.97
C ASN A 148 0.12 27.82 -13.46
N ALA A 149 1.28 27.86 -12.84
CA ALA A 149 1.44 28.14 -11.41
C ALA A 149 0.88 29.52 -11.04
N ALA A 150 1.00 30.51 -11.92
CA ALA A 150 0.42 31.82 -11.73
C ALA A 150 -1.12 31.86 -11.77
N GLY A 151 -1.77 30.82 -12.32
CA GLY A 151 -3.22 30.70 -12.42
C GLY A 151 -3.74 30.52 -13.84
N GLY A 152 -5.07 30.51 -13.96
CA GLY A 152 -5.77 30.24 -15.22
C GLY A 152 -6.37 28.82 -15.25
N PRO A 153 -7.11 28.48 -16.34
CA PRO A 153 -7.75 27.18 -16.46
C PRO A 153 -6.72 26.07 -16.73
N ALA A 154 -6.98 24.89 -16.17
CA ALA A 154 -6.22 23.71 -16.50
C ALA A 154 -6.55 23.22 -17.92
N ARG A 155 -5.53 22.89 -18.69
CA ARG A 155 -5.64 22.36 -20.04
C ARG A 155 -5.47 20.86 -20.07
N LYS A 156 -6.47 20.13 -20.59
CA LYS A 156 -6.39 18.70 -20.82
C LYS A 156 -5.41 18.40 -21.98
N LEU A 157 -4.45 17.51 -21.77
CA LEU A 157 -3.47 17.10 -22.78
C LEU A 157 -3.80 15.77 -23.44
N THR A 158 -4.40 14.82 -22.73
CA THR A 158 -4.66 13.48 -23.24
C THR A 158 -6.15 13.17 -23.35
N ASN A 159 -6.50 12.23 -24.23
CA ASN A 159 -7.85 11.73 -24.40
C ASN A 159 -7.78 10.23 -24.79
N ALA A 160 -7.15 9.42 -23.94
CA ALA A 160 -6.98 7.99 -24.17
C ALA A 160 -7.78 7.19 -23.15
N LYS A 161 -8.25 5.99 -23.56
CA LYS A 161 -8.94 5.06 -22.67
C LYS A 161 -7.91 4.17 -21.99
N GLY A 162 -7.90 4.15 -20.65
CA GLY A 162 -6.96 3.38 -19.84
C GLY A 162 -6.52 4.17 -18.60
N PHE A 163 -5.46 3.70 -17.95
CA PHE A 163 -4.98 4.26 -16.69
C PHE A 163 -3.63 4.95 -16.88
N PHE A 164 -3.57 6.23 -16.52
CA PHE A 164 -2.36 7.01 -16.47
C PHE A 164 -1.80 7.04 -15.05
N ALA A 165 -0.46 7.02 -14.92
CA ALA A 165 0.26 7.16 -13.64
C ALA A 165 1.57 7.93 -13.81
N SER A 166 2.11 8.42 -12.69
CA SER A 166 3.49 8.90 -12.50
C SER A 166 3.97 9.91 -13.55
N PRO A 167 3.29 11.05 -13.79
CA PRO A 167 3.78 12.04 -14.75
C PRO A 167 5.11 12.65 -14.28
N LYS A 168 6.12 12.76 -15.20
CA LYS A 168 7.39 13.44 -14.96
C LYS A 168 7.76 14.27 -16.18
N TRP A 169 8.09 15.55 -15.97
CA TRP A 169 8.55 16.43 -17.04
C TRP A 169 9.95 16.06 -17.53
N SER A 170 10.18 16.19 -18.83
CA SER A 170 11.53 16.15 -19.40
C SER A 170 12.37 17.32 -18.88
N PRO A 171 13.71 17.19 -18.80
CA PRO A 171 14.58 18.27 -18.32
C PRO A 171 14.45 19.58 -19.09
N ASP A 172 14.09 19.55 -20.38
CA ASP A 172 13.86 20.72 -21.23
C ASP A 172 12.45 21.32 -21.12
N GLY A 173 11.55 20.69 -20.33
CA GLY A 173 10.19 21.16 -20.10
C GLY A 173 9.23 21.04 -21.30
N LYS A 174 9.60 20.32 -22.36
CA LYS A 174 8.77 20.20 -23.58
C LYS A 174 7.90 18.96 -23.63
N THR A 175 8.27 17.94 -22.89
CA THR A 175 7.61 16.63 -22.90
C THR A 175 7.26 16.22 -21.48
N ILE A 176 6.16 15.49 -21.31
CA ILE A 176 5.81 14.83 -20.06
C ILE A 176 5.81 13.32 -20.32
N ALA A 177 6.62 12.58 -19.60
CA ALA A 177 6.56 11.13 -19.58
C ALA A 177 5.46 10.69 -18.61
N VAL A 178 4.79 9.59 -18.91
CA VAL A 178 3.73 8.96 -18.09
C VAL A 178 3.78 7.46 -18.23
N LEU A 179 3.38 6.73 -17.20
CA LEU A 179 3.00 5.33 -17.31
C LEU A 179 1.57 5.25 -17.81
N PHE A 180 1.28 4.29 -18.69
CA PHE A 180 -0.04 4.13 -19.27
C PHE A 180 -0.39 2.67 -19.55
N ILE A 181 -1.56 2.23 -19.07
CA ILE A 181 -2.12 0.92 -19.35
C ILE A 181 -3.33 1.12 -20.27
N GLU A 182 -3.18 0.75 -21.53
CA GLU A 182 -4.20 0.98 -22.54
C GLU A 182 -5.37 0.00 -22.40
N ASN A 183 -6.61 0.52 -22.45
CA ASN A 183 -7.85 -0.25 -22.42
C ASN A 183 -8.03 -1.23 -21.25
N ALA A 184 -7.22 -1.14 -20.20
CA ALA A 184 -7.35 -2.01 -19.03
C ALA A 184 -8.72 -1.84 -18.34
N PRO A 185 -9.31 -2.91 -17.81
CA PRO A 185 -10.59 -2.85 -17.10
C PRO A 185 -10.45 -2.33 -15.65
N ARG A 186 -9.28 -2.42 -15.08
CA ARG A 186 -8.93 -2.00 -13.72
C ARG A 186 -7.54 -1.34 -13.69
N ASN A 187 -7.23 -0.68 -12.60
CA ASN A 187 -5.88 -0.19 -12.33
C ASN A 187 -4.91 -1.35 -12.11
N ALA A 188 -3.61 -1.09 -12.20
CA ALA A 188 -2.55 -2.06 -11.93
C ALA A 188 -2.52 -2.49 -10.45
N GLY A 189 -1.96 -3.66 -10.21
CA GLY A 189 -1.60 -4.19 -8.91
C GLY A 189 -2.57 -5.25 -8.36
N PRO A 190 -2.04 -6.21 -7.57
CA PRO A 190 -2.80 -7.35 -7.04
C PRO A 190 -3.73 -6.97 -5.88
N LEU A 191 -3.51 -5.81 -5.22
CA LEU A 191 -4.34 -5.33 -4.11
C LEU A 191 -5.77 -4.94 -4.54
N VAL A 192 -5.96 -4.65 -5.83
CA VAL A 192 -7.26 -4.27 -6.40
C VAL A 192 -8.11 -5.52 -6.63
N ALA A 193 -9.41 -5.42 -6.34
CA ALA A 193 -10.35 -6.52 -6.57
C ALA A 193 -10.23 -7.10 -7.98
N SER A 194 -10.02 -8.41 -8.07
CA SER A 194 -9.91 -9.15 -9.32
C SER A 194 -11.28 -9.62 -9.79
N SER A 195 -11.52 -9.55 -11.09
CA SER A 195 -12.73 -10.18 -11.67
C SER A 195 -12.63 -11.69 -11.56
N HIS A 196 -13.76 -12.35 -11.25
CA HIS A 196 -13.83 -13.81 -11.35
C HIS A 196 -13.67 -14.23 -12.79
N GLU A 197 -12.74 -15.13 -13.05
CA GLU A 197 -12.49 -15.69 -14.37
C GLU A 197 -13.31 -16.96 -14.56
N THR A 198 -14.01 -17.06 -15.69
CA THR A 198 -14.86 -18.20 -16.05
C THR A 198 -14.64 -18.63 -17.48
N GLY A 199 -14.84 -19.92 -17.78
CA GLY A 199 -14.64 -20.48 -19.10
C GLY A 199 -13.18 -20.86 -19.34
N VAL A 200 -12.66 -20.56 -20.52
CA VAL A 200 -11.26 -20.81 -20.87
C VAL A 200 -10.41 -19.67 -20.34
N ILE A 201 -9.62 -19.94 -19.33
CA ILE A 201 -8.68 -18.97 -18.77
C ILE A 201 -7.53 -18.82 -19.76
N LYS A 202 -7.27 -17.58 -20.16
CA LYS A 202 -6.20 -17.23 -21.10
C LYS A 202 -5.26 -16.25 -20.41
N ASP A 203 -3.99 -16.36 -20.71
CA ASP A 203 -3.00 -15.36 -20.36
C ASP A 203 -3.29 -14.10 -21.19
N SER A 204 -3.97 -13.14 -20.59
CA SER A 204 -4.21 -11.82 -21.17
C SER A 204 -3.64 -10.77 -20.23
N PHE A 205 -2.66 -10.02 -20.69
CA PHE A 205 -1.99 -9.00 -19.91
C PHE A 205 -2.31 -7.62 -20.47
N PHE A 206 -2.38 -6.66 -19.57
CA PHE A 206 -2.46 -5.24 -19.89
C PHE A 206 -1.13 -4.61 -19.48
N GLU A 207 -0.25 -4.42 -20.46
CA GLU A 207 1.10 -3.92 -20.20
C GLU A 207 1.08 -2.43 -19.82
N GLN A 208 1.69 -2.10 -18.68
CA GLN A 208 1.98 -0.72 -18.30
C GLN A 208 3.19 -0.23 -19.08
N ARG A 209 2.98 0.70 -19.98
CA ARG A 209 3.98 1.19 -20.90
C ARG A 209 4.41 2.62 -20.57
N LEU A 210 5.67 2.93 -20.84
CA LEU A 210 6.15 4.30 -20.84
C LEU A 210 5.66 5.03 -22.09
N ALA A 211 5.06 6.22 -21.88
CA ALA A 211 4.55 7.03 -22.95
C ALA A 211 5.01 8.49 -22.80
N LEU A 212 5.08 9.20 -23.92
CA LEU A 212 5.45 10.61 -23.99
C LEU A 212 4.27 11.44 -24.47
N VAL A 213 4.08 12.59 -23.81
CA VAL A 213 3.08 13.60 -24.14
C VAL A 213 3.78 14.91 -24.43
N ASP A 214 3.64 15.43 -25.65
CA ASP A 214 4.12 16.78 -25.99
C ASP A 214 3.34 17.83 -25.19
N ALA A 215 4.04 18.62 -24.39
CA ALA A 215 3.41 19.54 -23.45
C ALA A 215 2.70 20.72 -24.13
N ALA A 216 3.04 21.05 -25.39
CA ALA A 216 2.40 22.11 -26.15
C ALA A 216 1.17 21.62 -26.91
N THR A 217 1.25 20.45 -27.57
CA THR A 217 0.21 19.96 -28.49
C THR A 217 -0.68 18.88 -27.87
N GLY A 218 -0.22 18.17 -26.84
CA GLY A 218 -0.88 17.00 -26.29
C GLY A 218 -0.67 15.73 -27.14
N ARG A 219 0.22 15.74 -28.15
CA ARG A 219 0.52 14.55 -28.93
C ARG A 219 1.08 13.45 -28.02
N PHE A 220 0.38 12.32 -28.00
CA PHE A 220 0.65 11.19 -27.14
C PHE A 220 1.27 10.03 -27.93
N ARG A 221 2.29 9.37 -27.37
CA ARG A 221 2.96 8.22 -27.99
C ARG A 221 3.52 7.29 -26.93
N GLN A 222 3.12 6.03 -26.92
CA GLN A 222 3.78 4.97 -26.16
C GLN A 222 5.14 4.66 -26.80
N ILE A 223 6.20 4.52 -25.99
CA ILE A 223 7.57 4.39 -26.48
C ILE A 223 8.23 3.07 -26.07
N SER A 224 7.88 2.49 -24.91
CA SER A 224 8.45 1.21 -24.49
C SER A 224 7.94 0.06 -25.38
N PRO A 225 8.65 -1.10 -25.47
CA PRO A 225 8.17 -2.28 -26.18
C PRO A 225 6.81 -2.75 -25.67
N ALA A 226 6.02 -3.36 -26.57
CA ALA A 226 4.65 -3.74 -26.25
C ALA A 226 4.53 -4.95 -25.31
N ASP A 227 5.60 -5.72 -25.15
CA ASP A 227 5.73 -6.90 -24.30
C ASP A 227 6.50 -6.65 -23.00
N THR A 228 6.76 -5.38 -22.71
CA THR A 228 7.55 -4.96 -21.55
C THR A 228 6.72 -4.10 -20.62
N TYR A 229 6.49 -4.59 -19.40
CA TYR A 229 5.84 -3.86 -18.34
C TYR A 229 6.86 -2.97 -17.60
N ILE A 230 6.61 -1.66 -17.58
CA ILE A 230 7.45 -0.67 -16.90
C ILE A 230 6.80 -0.36 -15.56
N TYR A 231 7.50 -0.64 -14.45
CA TYR A 231 7.00 -0.34 -13.10
C TYR A 231 7.32 1.08 -12.67
N GLU A 232 8.59 1.49 -12.88
CA GLU A 232 9.09 2.80 -12.48
C GLU A 232 10.05 3.33 -13.53
N TYR A 233 10.27 4.65 -13.51
CA TYR A 233 11.23 5.26 -14.44
C TYR A 233 11.76 6.59 -13.91
N ASP A 234 12.93 6.99 -14.42
CA ASP A 234 13.50 8.32 -14.24
C ASP A 234 14.17 8.81 -15.52
N TRP A 235 14.08 10.12 -15.78
CA TRP A 235 14.73 10.75 -16.92
C TRP A 235 16.24 10.87 -16.72
N SER A 236 17.03 10.60 -17.77
CA SER A 236 18.42 11.08 -17.79
C SER A 236 18.45 12.62 -17.86
N PRO A 237 19.50 13.26 -17.29
CA PRO A 237 19.59 14.73 -17.28
C PRO A 237 19.59 15.38 -18.66
N ASP A 238 20.06 14.67 -19.70
CA ASP A 238 20.07 15.12 -21.09
C ASP A 238 18.72 14.90 -21.82
N GLY A 239 17.73 14.28 -21.16
CA GLY A 239 16.41 13.98 -21.70
C GLY A 239 16.37 12.94 -22.82
N LYS A 240 17.45 12.19 -23.03
CA LYS A 240 17.56 11.20 -24.13
C LYS A 240 17.30 9.76 -23.72
N ARG A 241 17.37 9.45 -22.45
CA ARG A 241 17.23 8.10 -21.91
C ARG A 241 16.35 8.08 -20.67
N PHE A 242 15.90 6.88 -20.33
CA PHE A 242 15.28 6.57 -19.05
C PHE A 242 16.01 5.42 -18.36
N ALA A 243 16.17 5.51 -17.06
CA ALA A 243 16.37 4.35 -16.20
C ALA A 243 15.00 3.81 -15.86
N VAL A 244 14.79 2.51 -16.03
CA VAL A 244 13.48 1.89 -15.77
C VAL A 244 13.64 0.57 -15.03
N THR A 245 12.74 0.27 -14.10
CA THR A 245 12.51 -1.06 -13.60
C THR A 245 11.43 -1.72 -14.44
N ALA A 246 11.71 -2.90 -14.98
CA ALA A 246 10.82 -3.54 -15.95
C ALA A 246 10.94 -5.06 -15.96
N ALA A 247 9.88 -5.73 -16.43
CA ALA A 247 9.89 -7.16 -16.72
C ALA A 247 9.11 -7.46 -18.01
N LEU A 248 9.32 -8.65 -18.58
CA LEU A 248 8.52 -9.20 -19.67
C LEU A 248 7.33 -9.99 -19.10
N GLY A 249 6.20 -10.01 -19.81
CA GLY A 249 5.03 -10.81 -19.49
C GLY A 249 4.14 -10.23 -18.42
N ASN A 250 3.58 -11.06 -17.54
CA ASN A 250 2.56 -10.67 -16.57
C ASN A 250 3.03 -9.60 -15.59
N GLY A 251 2.58 -8.34 -15.77
CA GLY A 251 2.97 -7.19 -14.99
C GLY A 251 2.71 -7.34 -13.50
N ASP A 252 1.53 -7.79 -13.10
CA ASP A 252 1.16 -7.96 -11.69
C ASP A 252 2.03 -9.03 -10.99
N ASN A 253 2.50 -10.04 -11.70
CA ASN A 253 3.29 -11.14 -11.14
C ASN A 253 4.82 -10.96 -11.31
N ASN A 254 5.27 -10.22 -12.31
CA ASN A 254 6.69 -10.21 -12.70
C ASN A 254 7.48 -9.03 -12.10
N TRP A 255 6.88 -8.24 -11.21
CA TRP A 255 7.60 -7.19 -10.49
C TRP A 255 8.79 -7.74 -9.68
N TRP A 256 8.63 -8.91 -9.05
CA TRP A 256 9.67 -9.55 -8.23
C TRP A 256 10.87 -10.08 -9.01
N ILE A 257 10.74 -10.19 -10.35
CA ILE A 257 11.83 -10.57 -11.26
C ILE A 257 12.23 -9.43 -12.20
N ALA A 258 11.77 -8.21 -11.91
CA ALA A 258 12.13 -7.03 -12.68
C ALA A 258 13.65 -6.79 -12.72
N GLN A 259 14.12 -6.24 -13.82
CA GLN A 259 15.51 -5.87 -14.04
C GLN A 259 15.61 -4.35 -14.22
N LEU A 260 16.81 -3.83 -14.06
CA LEU A 260 17.12 -2.44 -14.37
C LEU A 260 17.53 -2.30 -15.83
N TYR A 261 16.84 -1.44 -16.55
CA TYR A 261 17.11 -1.17 -17.98
C TYR A 261 17.41 0.30 -18.22
N ILE A 262 18.13 0.56 -19.31
CA ILE A 262 18.18 1.87 -19.96
C ILE A 262 17.27 1.81 -21.20
N LEU A 263 16.32 2.75 -21.29
CA LEU A 263 15.42 2.91 -22.42
C LEU A 263 15.78 4.20 -23.19
N ASP A 264 15.98 4.10 -24.50
CA ASP A 264 16.25 5.23 -25.37
C ASP A 264 14.94 5.97 -25.72
N ALA A 265 14.84 7.24 -25.40
CA ALA A 265 13.60 8.04 -25.52
C ALA A 265 13.12 8.24 -26.98
N ALA A 266 14.03 8.23 -27.93
CA ALA A 266 13.71 8.44 -29.35
C ALA A 266 13.25 7.15 -30.03
N THR A 267 13.92 6.02 -29.78
CA THR A 267 13.72 4.74 -30.46
C THR A 267 12.87 3.76 -29.67
N GLY A 268 12.76 3.94 -28.34
CA GLY A 268 12.09 2.99 -27.43
C GLY A 268 12.89 1.71 -27.18
N ARG A 269 14.11 1.60 -27.67
CA ARG A 269 14.94 0.41 -27.43
C ARG A 269 15.33 0.32 -25.96
N VAL A 270 15.23 -0.88 -25.39
CA VAL A 270 15.61 -1.21 -24.02
C VAL A 270 16.89 -2.04 -24.00
N LYS A 271 17.75 -1.76 -23.02
CA LYS A 271 18.95 -2.55 -22.73
C LYS A 271 18.98 -2.83 -21.25
N SER A 272 18.93 -4.11 -20.85
CA SER A 272 19.17 -4.50 -19.45
C SER A 272 20.61 -4.14 -19.08
N ILE A 273 20.77 -3.41 -17.97
CA ILE A 273 22.08 -3.05 -17.40
C ILE A 273 22.36 -3.79 -16.11
N TYR A 274 21.31 -4.35 -15.46
CA TYR A 274 21.46 -5.16 -14.26
C TYR A 274 20.30 -6.13 -14.08
N LYS A 275 20.65 -7.39 -13.78
CA LYS A 275 19.73 -8.42 -13.31
C LYS A 275 19.96 -8.60 -11.81
N PRO A 276 19.02 -8.16 -10.94
CA PRO A 276 19.22 -8.17 -9.51
C PRO A 276 19.13 -9.58 -8.91
N LYS A 277 19.62 -9.72 -7.67
CA LYS A 277 19.45 -10.92 -6.85
C LYS A 277 18.16 -10.88 -6.03
N LEU A 278 17.76 -9.69 -5.63
CA LEU A 278 16.54 -9.40 -4.89
C LEU A 278 15.65 -8.42 -5.69
N GLN A 279 14.63 -7.86 -5.08
CA GLN A 279 13.76 -6.89 -5.74
C GLN A 279 14.45 -5.53 -5.83
N ILE A 280 14.14 -4.79 -6.89
CA ILE A 280 14.67 -3.44 -7.12
C ILE A 280 13.55 -2.42 -7.28
N ALA A 281 13.82 -1.20 -6.81
CA ALA A 281 12.90 -0.07 -6.91
C ALA A 281 13.65 1.27 -6.98
N GLU A 282 12.90 2.35 -7.26
CA GLU A 282 13.36 3.74 -7.18
C GLU A 282 14.61 4.05 -8.04
N PRO A 283 14.61 3.72 -9.34
CA PRO A 283 15.77 4.02 -10.19
C PRO A 283 15.89 5.54 -10.41
N VAL A 284 17.06 6.12 -10.13
CA VAL A 284 17.35 7.54 -10.34
C VAL A 284 18.70 7.74 -11.01
N PHE A 285 18.76 8.64 -12.02
CA PHE A 285 20.01 8.99 -12.67
C PHE A 285 20.88 9.89 -11.80
N SER A 286 22.20 9.73 -11.93
CA SER A 286 23.16 10.72 -11.44
C SER A 286 23.00 12.05 -12.20
N PRO A 287 23.38 13.18 -11.60
CA PRO A 287 23.29 14.50 -12.25
C PRO A 287 24.08 14.63 -13.56
N ASP A 288 25.14 13.83 -13.75
CA ASP A 288 25.94 13.74 -14.98
C ASP A 288 25.38 12.73 -16.02
N GLY A 289 24.39 11.90 -15.61
CA GLY A 289 23.78 10.86 -16.45
C GLY A 289 24.65 9.61 -16.68
N GLU A 290 25.79 9.49 -16.00
CA GLU A 290 26.74 8.39 -16.18
C GLU A 290 26.46 7.19 -15.28
N SER A 291 25.64 7.35 -14.23
CA SER A 291 25.28 6.29 -13.29
C SER A 291 23.78 6.30 -13.00
N VAL A 292 23.29 5.17 -12.47
CA VAL A 292 21.94 5.02 -11.91
C VAL A 292 22.07 4.54 -10.47
N ALA A 293 21.37 5.17 -9.53
CA ALA A 293 21.14 4.63 -8.21
C ALA A 293 19.78 3.95 -8.15
N PHE A 294 19.65 2.94 -7.29
CA PHE A 294 18.41 2.19 -7.07
C PHE A 294 18.45 1.57 -5.68
N ILE A 295 17.29 1.11 -5.19
CA ILE A 295 17.19 0.32 -3.97
C ILE A 295 17.12 -1.15 -4.37
N GLU A 296 17.88 -2.01 -3.70
CA GLU A 296 17.75 -3.47 -3.80
C GLU A 296 17.57 -4.05 -2.42
N GLY A 297 16.58 -4.92 -2.24
CA GLY A 297 16.27 -5.57 -0.97
C GLY A 297 15.22 -6.65 -1.11
N LEU A 298 15.00 -7.41 -0.03
CA LEU A 298 13.94 -8.41 0.03
C LEU A 298 12.59 -7.70 0.27
N MET A 299 11.77 -7.59 -0.77
CA MET A 299 10.47 -6.92 -0.74
C MET A 299 9.35 -7.92 -1.03
N SER A 300 8.25 -7.81 -0.29
CA SER A 300 7.10 -8.72 -0.43
C SER A 300 5.99 -8.19 -1.34
N ASP A 301 5.88 -6.86 -1.48
CA ASP A 301 4.77 -6.21 -2.18
C ASP A 301 5.27 -5.08 -3.08
N GLU A 302 4.70 -4.98 -4.29
CA GLU A 302 4.95 -3.83 -5.17
C GLU A 302 4.53 -2.53 -4.46
N GLY A 303 5.46 -1.55 -4.42
CA GLY A 303 5.25 -0.28 -3.73
C GLY A 303 5.57 -0.28 -2.23
N SER A 304 5.83 -1.44 -1.61
CA SER A 304 6.42 -1.54 -0.27
C SER A 304 7.93 -1.69 -0.39
N VAL A 305 8.63 -0.56 -0.50
CA VAL A 305 10.06 -0.50 -0.80
C VAL A 305 10.90 -0.47 0.46
N GLY A 306 11.90 -1.34 0.54
CA GLY A 306 12.89 -1.38 1.60
C GLY A 306 14.13 -2.16 1.20
N GLY A 307 15.31 -1.62 1.46
CA GLY A 307 16.57 -2.27 1.12
C GLY A 307 17.76 -1.34 1.28
N ASP A 308 18.88 -1.74 0.68
CA ASP A 308 20.09 -0.94 0.59
C ASP A 308 20.14 -0.09 -0.69
N VAL A 309 20.87 1.02 -0.63
CA VAL A 309 21.08 1.93 -1.77
C VAL A 309 22.27 1.44 -2.60
N TYR A 310 22.02 1.18 -3.87
CA TYR A 310 23.04 0.75 -4.84
C TYR A 310 23.30 1.81 -5.89
N ARG A 311 24.50 1.76 -6.49
CA ARG A 311 24.89 2.54 -7.69
C ARG A 311 25.47 1.62 -8.73
N ILE A 312 25.11 1.84 -10.00
CA ILE A 312 25.68 1.13 -11.17
C ILE A 312 25.99 2.12 -12.30
N PRO A 313 27.03 1.92 -13.14
CA PRO A 313 27.20 2.71 -14.36
C PRO A 313 25.97 2.58 -15.28
N ALA A 314 25.54 3.65 -15.93
CA ALA A 314 24.42 3.62 -16.87
C ALA A 314 24.70 2.76 -18.13
N SER A 315 25.97 2.43 -18.38
CA SER A 315 26.39 1.47 -19.40
C SER A 315 26.21 0.00 -19.02
N GLY A 316 25.96 -0.26 -17.72
CA GLY A 316 25.95 -1.58 -17.08
C GLY A 316 27.27 -1.93 -16.45
N GLY A 317 27.31 -3.01 -15.69
CA GLY A 317 28.47 -3.50 -14.94
C GLY A 317 28.07 -4.04 -13.57
N GLU A 318 29.05 -4.09 -12.64
CA GLU A 318 28.79 -4.54 -11.27
C GLU A 318 28.22 -3.38 -10.42
N PRO A 319 27.10 -3.57 -9.73
CA PRO A 319 26.57 -2.58 -8.81
C PRO A 319 27.44 -2.47 -7.55
N ARG A 320 27.48 -1.29 -6.97
CA ARG A 320 28.13 -1.02 -5.69
C ARG A 320 27.09 -0.70 -4.64
N ASP A 321 27.04 -1.48 -3.57
CA ASP A 321 26.25 -1.21 -2.39
C ASP A 321 26.86 -0.02 -1.62
N LEU A 322 26.04 1.01 -1.37
CA LEU A 322 26.47 2.24 -0.72
C LEU A 322 26.13 2.27 0.78
N THR A 323 25.17 1.47 1.22
CA THR A 323 24.64 1.48 2.59
C THR A 323 24.80 0.15 3.32
N SER A 324 25.65 -0.72 2.85
CA SER A 324 25.93 -2.03 3.45
C SER A 324 26.17 -1.93 4.96
N GLY A 325 25.39 -2.70 5.73
CA GLY A 325 25.48 -2.76 7.20
C GLY A 325 24.82 -1.60 7.94
N VAL A 326 24.18 -0.66 7.24
CA VAL A 326 23.36 0.39 7.89
C VAL A 326 22.10 -0.25 8.48
N LYS A 327 21.79 0.07 9.76
CA LYS A 327 20.56 -0.39 10.43
C LYS A 327 19.37 0.50 10.07
N ALA A 328 19.03 0.52 8.78
CA ALA A 328 17.87 1.20 8.21
C ALA A 328 17.50 0.51 6.90
N SER A 329 16.33 0.79 6.36
CA SER A 329 15.90 0.32 5.04
C SER A 329 15.45 1.52 4.21
N ALA A 330 16.14 1.83 3.12
CA ALA A 330 15.80 2.91 2.22
C ALA A 330 14.47 2.64 1.51
N SER A 331 13.65 3.66 1.28
CA SER A 331 12.32 3.52 0.66
C SER A 331 12.10 4.46 -0.54
N THR A 332 12.86 5.54 -0.68
CA THR A 332 12.79 6.48 -1.82
C THR A 332 14.14 7.10 -2.05
N LEU A 333 14.46 7.46 -3.30
CA LEU A 333 15.74 8.06 -3.67
C LEU A 333 15.60 9.41 -4.38
N ILE A 334 16.53 10.33 -4.08
CA ILE A 334 16.71 11.58 -4.81
C ILE A 334 18.23 11.80 -4.98
N TRP A 335 18.71 11.85 -6.21
CA TRP A 335 20.13 12.13 -6.47
C TRP A 335 20.33 13.60 -6.84
N LYS A 336 21.04 14.34 -5.99
CA LYS A 336 21.35 15.78 -6.20
C LYS A 336 22.83 16.04 -5.92
N LYS A 337 23.50 16.74 -6.83
CA LYS A 337 24.93 17.06 -6.69
C LYS A 337 25.76 15.79 -6.41
N ASN A 338 26.52 15.78 -5.34
CA ASN A 338 27.34 14.67 -4.87
C ASN A 338 26.70 13.84 -3.75
N ARG A 339 25.38 13.90 -3.59
CA ARG A 339 24.63 13.17 -2.54
C ARG A 339 23.41 12.45 -3.10
N ILE A 340 23.22 11.23 -2.67
CA ILE A 340 21.96 10.51 -2.80
C ILE A 340 21.24 10.68 -1.46
N LEU A 341 20.13 11.43 -1.48
CA LEU A 341 19.21 11.53 -0.34
C LEU A 341 18.18 10.42 -0.45
N PHE A 342 17.74 9.93 0.70
CA PHE A 342 16.73 8.89 0.73
C PHE A 342 15.86 8.96 1.99
N GLY A 343 14.59 8.63 1.83
CA GLY A 343 13.71 8.29 2.93
C GLY A 343 14.03 6.89 3.42
N ALA A 344 13.92 6.63 4.72
CA ALA A 344 14.20 5.32 5.28
C ALA A 344 13.35 5.02 6.52
N TYR A 345 13.11 3.73 6.72
CA TYR A 345 12.66 3.17 7.99
C TYR A 345 13.87 2.92 8.88
N ALA A 346 13.78 3.27 10.17
CA ALA A 346 14.87 3.11 11.14
C ALA A 346 14.31 2.74 12.52
N ALA A 347 14.22 1.44 12.84
CA ALA A 347 13.71 0.92 14.11
C ALA A 347 12.34 1.52 14.53
N GLY A 348 11.37 1.53 13.61
CA GLY A 348 10.03 2.08 13.81
C GLY A 348 9.90 3.59 13.60
N ASP A 349 11.02 4.31 13.47
CA ASP A 349 11.05 5.74 13.13
C ASP A 349 11.07 5.93 11.61
N SER A 350 10.67 7.13 11.16
CA SER A 350 10.99 7.63 9.83
C SER A 350 12.29 8.43 9.87
N ALA A 351 13.16 8.24 8.88
CA ALA A 351 14.40 8.99 8.73
C ALA A 351 14.55 9.57 7.32
N ILE A 352 15.21 10.71 7.22
CA ILE A 352 15.78 11.23 5.98
C ILE A 352 17.29 11.17 6.14
N ALA A 353 17.94 10.48 5.24
CA ALA A 353 19.39 10.27 5.26
C ALA A 353 20.02 10.61 3.91
N SER A 354 21.34 10.68 3.89
CA SER A 354 22.10 10.85 2.67
C SER A 354 23.35 9.97 2.66
N VAL A 355 23.77 9.57 1.48
CA VAL A 355 25.04 8.89 1.26
C VAL A 355 25.81 9.56 0.11
N ASN A 356 27.12 9.75 0.30
CA ASN A 356 27.99 10.16 -0.78
C ASN A 356 28.28 8.96 -1.70
N PRO A 357 27.97 9.01 -3.00
CA PRO A 357 28.09 7.86 -3.90
C PRO A 357 29.53 7.39 -4.14
N ASP A 358 30.53 8.25 -3.90
CA ASP A 358 31.94 7.95 -4.13
C ASP A 358 32.64 7.51 -2.85
N THR A 359 32.48 8.23 -1.74
CA THR A 359 33.13 7.95 -0.45
C THR A 359 32.36 6.98 0.43
N ARG A 360 31.04 6.81 0.22
CA ARG A 360 30.10 6.09 1.07
C ARG A 360 29.89 6.75 2.45
N GLU A 361 30.28 8.02 2.59
CA GLU A 361 29.96 8.78 3.82
C GLU A 361 28.45 8.87 3.98
N PHE A 362 27.95 8.34 5.09
CA PHE A 362 26.53 8.26 5.44
C PHE A 362 26.20 9.26 6.52
N GLU A 363 25.07 9.97 6.38
CA GLU A 363 24.59 10.96 7.33
C GLU A 363 23.08 10.84 7.52
N VAL A 364 22.61 10.83 8.76
CA VAL A 364 21.18 10.97 9.10
C VAL A 364 20.89 12.46 9.27
N LEU A 365 20.09 13.02 8.36
CA LEU A 365 19.71 14.43 8.35
C LEU A 365 18.53 14.71 9.29
N TYR A 366 17.60 13.76 9.42
CA TYR A 366 16.48 13.82 10.34
C TYR A 366 15.99 12.41 10.69
N ARG A 367 15.55 12.22 11.93
CA ARG A 367 14.91 10.99 12.40
C ARG A 367 13.94 11.28 13.54
N ALA A 368 12.73 10.72 13.48
CA ALA A 368 11.74 10.87 14.54
C ALA A 368 10.70 9.74 14.54
N GLY A 369 10.05 9.54 15.69
CA GLY A 369 8.91 8.63 15.89
C GLY A 369 7.62 9.19 15.32
N GLU A 370 7.65 9.54 14.03
CA GLU A 370 6.52 10.01 13.24
C GLU A 370 6.59 9.41 11.83
N HIS A 371 5.55 9.60 11.03
CA HIS A 371 5.56 9.23 9.62
C HIS A 371 5.80 10.46 8.75
N LEU A 372 6.75 10.35 7.84
CA LEU A 372 7.13 11.37 6.86
C LEU A 372 6.83 10.86 5.46
N SER A 373 6.04 11.58 4.67
CA SER A 373 5.83 11.24 3.26
C SER A 373 5.71 12.47 2.39
N SER A 374 6.08 12.35 1.13
CA SER A 374 5.74 13.32 0.09
C SER A 374 4.75 12.75 -0.92
N ALA A 375 4.72 11.43 -1.06
CA ALA A 375 3.78 10.69 -1.89
C ALA A 375 3.84 9.19 -1.52
N GLY A 376 2.74 8.44 -1.73
CA GLY A 376 2.71 7.00 -1.50
C GLY A 376 2.87 6.60 -0.04
N TRP A 377 3.25 5.35 0.18
CA TRP A 377 3.33 4.73 1.52
C TRP A 377 4.71 4.80 2.16
N GLY A 378 5.76 4.98 1.35
CA GLY A 378 7.14 5.01 1.82
C GLY A 378 7.52 6.30 2.55
N VAL A 379 8.60 6.24 3.32
CA VAL A 379 9.20 7.44 3.90
C VAL A 379 9.84 8.26 2.77
N SER A 380 9.38 9.50 2.59
CA SER A 380 9.79 10.33 1.46
C SER A 380 9.74 11.82 1.77
N VAL A 381 10.45 12.62 0.99
CA VAL A 381 10.46 14.07 1.04
C VAL A 381 10.46 14.62 -0.39
N SER A 382 9.75 15.71 -0.66
CA SER A 382 9.86 16.46 -1.91
C SER A 382 10.97 17.51 -1.77
N LEU A 383 11.89 17.58 -2.72
CA LEU A 383 13.09 18.41 -2.64
C LEU A 383 13.19 19.37 -3.82
N ALA A 384 13.49 20.64 -3.55
CA ALA A 384 13.76 21.63 -4.57
C ALA A 384 15.13 21.39 -5.28
N ALA A 385 15.42 22.15 -6.34
CA ALA A 385 16.65 22.00 -7.10
C ALA A 385 17.91 22.45 -6.33
N ASP A 386 17.76 23.30 -5.30
CA ASP A 386 18.85 23.74 -4.40
C ASP A 386 19.39 22.59 -3.53
N ALA A 387 18.64 21.50 -3.39
CA ALA A 387 18.90 20.35 -2.50
C ALA A 387 18.85 20.71 -0.99
N GLU A 388 18.19 21.80 -0.62
CA GLU A 388 18.07 22.32 0.74
C GLU A 388 16.60 22.50 1.13
N THR A 389 15.83 23.19 0.28
CA THR A 389 14.41 23.45 0.52
C THR A 389 13.57 22.20 0.21
N SER A 390 12.73 21.80 1.15
CA SER A 390 11.95 20.57 1.05
C SER A 390 10.50 20.77 1.47
N ALA A 391 9.66 19.78 1.17
CA ALA A 391 8.29 19.70 1.64
C ALA A 391 7.94 18.26 2.03
N VAL A 392 7.13 18.11 3.06
CA VAL A 392 6.78 16.81 3.63
C VAL A 392 5.39 16.86 4.27
N ILE A 393 4.68 15.75 4.24
CA ILE A 393 3.50 15.48 5.05
C ILE A 393 3.99 14.81 6.32
N ARG A 394 3.65 15.36 7.48
CA ARG A 394 4.03 14.81 8.79
C ARG A 394 2.78 14.38 9.55
N SER A 395 2.84 13.21 10.13
CA SER A 395 1.78 12.68 11.01
C SER A 395 2.37 11.75 12.07
N SER A 396 1.59 11.48 13.11
CA SER A 396 1.90 10.41 14.06
C SER A 396 0.62 9.73 14.53
N ALA A 397 0.73 8.67 15.32
CA ALA A 397 -0.43 8.02 15.93
C ALA A 397 -1.29 8.98 16.78
N SER A 398 -0.76 10.13 17.20
CA SER A 398 -1.47 11.14 18.01
C SER A 398 -1.70 12.47 17.29
N THR A 399 -1.09 12.68 16.13
CA THR A 399 -1.13 13.93 15.39
C THR A 399 -1.58 13.67 13.96
N PRO A 400 -2.72 14.19 13.52
CA PRO A 400 -3.18 13.99 12.15
C PRO A 400 -2.26 14.68 11.13
N PRO A 401 -2.29 14.26 9.85
CA PRO A 401 -1.37 14.73 8.83
C PRO A 401 -1.53 16.22 8.54
N GLU A 402 -0.40 16.90 8.37
CA GLU A 402 -0.32 18.28 7.89
C GLU A 402 0.88 18.43 6.95
N VAL A 403 0.81 19.43 6.06
CA VAL A 403 1.89 19.76 5.13
C VAL A 403 2.87 20.73 5.79
N TRP A 404 4.16 20.45 5.62
CA TRP A 404 5.28 21.22 6.18
C TRP A 404 6.28 21.53 5.06
N SER A 405 6.98 22.65 5.15
CA SER A 405 8.01 23.06 4.18
C SER A 405 9.14 23.84 4.83
N GLY A 406 10.36 23.68 4.32
CA GLY A 406 11.58 24.31 4.80
C GLY A 406 12.80 23.43 4.60
N PRO A 407 13.94 23.76 5.23
CA PRO A 407 15.09 22.87 5.27
C PRO A 407 14.75 21.55 5.96
N ILE A 408 15.41 20.45 5.56
CA ILE A 408 15.17 19.13 6.16
C ILE A 408 15.42 19.21 7.68
N GLY A 409 14.40 18.82 8.46
CA GLY A 409 14.41 18.86 9.92
C GLY A 409 14.05 20.22 10.54
N ALA A 410 14.01 21.30 9.75
CA ALA A 410 13.65 22.64 10.20
C ALA A 410 12.45 23.18 9.40
N TRP A 411 11.40 22.35 9.31
CA TRP A 411 10.20 22.69 8.57
C TRP A 411 9.24 23.57 9.38
N ASP A 412 8.63 24.53 8.67
CA ASP A 412 7.48 25.29 9.14
C ASP A 412 6.16 24.62 8.69
N GLN A 413 5.15 24.65 9.56
CA GLN A 413 3.83 24.12 9.24
C GLN A 413 3.09 25.03 8.26
N ILE A 414 2.66 24.48 7.12
CA ILE A 414 2.00 25.21 6.04
C ILE A 414 0.47 25.10 6.14
N THR A 415 -0.03 23.93 6.51
CA THR A 415 -1.47 23.69 6.64
C THR A 415 -1.87 23.52 8.09
N HIS A 416 -3.12 23.89 8.41
CA HIS A 416 -3.72 23.76 9.75
C HIS A 416 -5.12 23.16 9.64
N ALA A 417 -5.29 22.25 8.67
CA ALA A 417 -6.60 21.69 8.32
C ALA A 417 -7.16 20.79 9.45
N ASN A 418 -6.27 20.18 10.20
CA ASN A 418 -6.61 19.18 11.22
C ASN A 418 -6.44 19.66 12.68
N LYS A 419 -6.24 20.96 12.92
CA LYS A 419 -5.94 21.50 14.27
C LYS A 419 -6.97 21.15 15.35
N THR A 420 -8.21 20.85 14.98
CA THR A 420 -9.29 20.48 15.89
C THR A 420 -9.52 18.98 16.01
N VAL A 421 -8.90 18.19 15.14
CA VAL A 421 -9.01 16.74 15.15
C VAL A 421 -8.16 16.17 16.26
N LYS A 422 -8.76 15.26 17.03
CA LYS A 422 -8.06 14.57 18.13
C LYS A 422 -8.24 13.06 18.00
N PRO A 423 -7.22 12.26 18.39
CA PRO A 423 -7.34 10.81 18.40
C PRO A 423 -8.47 10.36 19.35
N ALA A 424 -9.20 9.34 18.95
CA ALA A 424 -10.22 8.69 19.76
C ALA A 424 -9.68 7.45 20.51
N TRP A 425 -8.37 7.22 20.47
CA TRP A 425 -7.63 6.12 21.10
C TRP A 425 -6.60 6.64 22.11
N GLY A 426 -5.84 5.73 22.72
CA GLY A 426 -4.83 6.08 23.70
C GLY A 426 -3.45 6.39 23.10
N GLU A 427 -2.48 6.67 23.96
CA GLU A 427 -1.09 6.94 23.59
C GLU A 427 -0.44 5.73 22.91
N SER A 428 0.47 5.95 21.97
CA SER A 428 1.31 4.93 21.34
C SER A 428 2.76 5.11 21.77
N LYS A 429 3.39 4.04 22.29
CA LYS A 429 4.79 4.05 22.75
C LYS A 429 5.63 3.04 21.98
N SER A 430 6.81 3.48 21.56
CA SER A 430 7.82 2.55 21.05
C SER A 430 8.36 1.71 22.20
N ILE A 431 8.39 0.39 22.04
CA ILE A 431 9.01 -0.55 22.96
C ILE A 431 10.04 -1.40 22.22
N HIS A 432 11.06 -1.84 22.96
CA HIS A 432 12.18 -2.60 22.41
C HIS A 432 12.43 -3.85 23.24
N TRP A 433 12.80 -4.92 22.59
CA TRP A 433 13.22 -6.16 23.26
C TRP A 433 14.27 -6.89 22.43
N LYS A 434 14.87 -7.91 23.02
CA LYS A 434 15.81 -8.80 22.34
C LYS A 434 15.21 -10.18 22.19
N ASN A 435 15.47 -10.76 21.03
CA ASN A 435 15.26 -12.19 20.84
C ASN A 435 16.39 -12.74 19.97
N GLU A 436 17.09 -13.76 20.47
CA GLU A 436 18.32 -14.27 19.84
C GLU A 436 19.33 -13.13 19.64
N ASP A 437 19.89 -12.98 18.45
CA ASP A 437 20.89 -11.95 18.13
C ASP A 437 20.30 -10.62 17.67
N PHE A 438 18.96 -10.49 17.63
CA PHE A 438 18.28 -9.33 17.10
C PHE A 438 17.72 -8.40 18.18
N ASP A 439 17.92 -7.11 17.97
CA ASP A 439 17.15 -6.05 18.63
C ASP A 439 15.84 -5.88 17.85
N ILE A 440 14.71 -5.88 18.54
CA ILE A 440 13.38 -5.83 17.91
C ILE A 440 12.64 -4.63 18.46
N GLN A 441 11.88 -3.98 17.59
CA GLN A 441 11.05 -2.83 17.96
C GLN A 441 9.58 -3.14 17.70
N GLY A 442 8.70 -2.52 18.46
CA GLY A 442 7.26 -2.50 18.21
C GLY A 442 6.58 -1.32 18.89
N TRP A 443 5.34 -1.10 18.52
CA TRP A 443 4.50 -0.05 19.11
C TRP A 443 3.49 -0.66 20.06
N LEU A 444 3.42 -0.15 21.30
CA LEU A 444 2.40 -0.50 22.27
C LEU A 444 1.39 0.66 22.36
N VAL A 445 0.18 0.44 21.82
CA VAL A 445 -0.92 1.40 21.90
C VAL A 445 -1.70 1.14 23.19
N TYR A 446 -1.88 2.18 23.99
CA TYR A 446 -2.58 2.13 25.25
C TYR A 446 -4.09 2.23 25.05
N PRO A 447 -4.90 1.61 25.94
CA PRO A 447 -6.35 1.77 25.90
C PRO A 447 -6.76 3.23 26.07
N ARG A 448 -7.84 3.65 25.41
CA ARG A 448 -8.49 4.93 25.67
C ARG A 448 -8.86 5.02 27.16
N ASN A 449 -8.61 6.17 27.78
CA ASN A 449 -8.87 6.41 29.23
C ASN A 449 -8.12 5.44 30.15
N PHE A 450 -6.90 5.07 29.80
CA PHE A 450 -6.02 4.19 30.57
C PHE A 450 -5.88 4.62 32.03
N LYS A 451 -6.00 3.64 32.95
CA LYS A 451 -5.80 3.81 34.39
C LYS A 451 -4.72 2.83 34.87
N PRO A 452 -3.59 3.28 35.43
CA PRO A 452 -2.48 2.39 35.82
C PRO A 452 -2.85 1.34 36.88
N SER A 453 -3.90 1.57 37.67
CA SER A 453 -4.39 0.65 38.70
C SER A 453 -5.25 -0.52 38.20
N GLN A 454 -5.58 -0.54 36.91
CA GLN A 454 -6.42 -1.57 36.30
C GLN A 454 -5.59 -2.50 35.40
N LYS A 455 -5.98 -3.77 35.33
CA LYS A 455 -5.45 -4.71 34.34
C LYS A 455 -6.33 -4.75 33.11
N TYR A 456 -5.71 -4.81 31.93
CA TYR A 456 -6.36 -4.75 30.64
C TYR A 456 -6.06 -5.98 29.78
N PRO A 457 -6.95 -6.41 28.90
CA PRO A 457 -6.63 -7.35 27.85
C PRO A 457 -5.66 -6.72 26.84
N MET A 458 -4.92 -7.57 26.13
CA MET A 458 -4.04 -7.12 25.03
C MET A 458 -4.30 -7.91 23.77
N ILE A 459 -4.24 -7.23 22.63
CA ILE A 459 -4.29 -7.83 21.30
C ILE A 459 -2.96 -7.56 20.60
N VAL A 460 -2.34 -8.62 20.07
CA VAL A 460 -1.21 -8.51 19.17
C VAL A 460 -1.74 -8.28 17.76
N TYR A 461 -1.34 -7.19 17.13
CA TYR A 461 -1.69 -6.84 15.77
C TYR A 461 -0.46 -6.97 14.87
N VAL A 462 -0.39 -8.04 14.08
CA VAL A 462 0.74 -8.32 13.19
C VAL A 462 0.47 -7.67 11.83
N HIS A 463 1.45 -6.90 11.33
CA HIS A 463 1.34 -6.24 10.03
C HIS A 463 1.44 -7.22 8.86
N GLY A 464 1.01 -6.78 7.67
CA GLY A 464 1.17 -7.49 6.39
C GLY A 464 2.57 -7.34 5.80
N GLY A 465 2.78 -7.91 4.65
CA GLY A 465 4.06 -7.98 3.97
C GLY A 465 4.56 -9.41 3.87
N PRO A 466 5.68 -9.81 4.47
CA PRO A 466 6.39 -9.31 5.66
C PRO A 466 7.31 -8.11 5.44
N GLY A 467 7.76 -7.85 4.21
CA GLY A 467 8.62 -6.72 3.86
C GLY A 467 7.89 -5.39 4.01
N SER A 468 7.70 -4.92 5.24
CA SER A 468 7.04 -3.67 5.64
C SER A 468 7.52 -3.21 7.00
N ALA A 469 7.06 -2.07 7.50
CA ALA A 469 7.31 -1.62 8.86
C ALA A 469 6.13 -0.84 9.43
N VAL A 470 5.80 -1.09 10.69
CA VAL A 470 4.88 -0.23 11.44
C VAL A 470 5.64 0.99 11.95
N THR A 471 5.28 2.16 11.46
CA THR A 471 5.74 3.46 11.96
C THR A 471 4.65 4.13 12.80
N SER A 472 5.00 5.21 13.51
CA SER A 472 4.01 6.05 14.17
C SER A 472 3.36 6.96 13.14
N ALA A 473 2.30 6.49 12.49
CA ALA A 473 1.51 7.24 11.51
C ALA A 473 0.10 7.51 12.02
N TRP A 474 -0.55 8.55 11.51
CA TRP A 474 -2.00 8.67 11.66
C TRP A 474 -2.66 7.51 10.90
N PRO A 475 -3.54 6.73 11.54
CA PRO A 475 -4.04 5.50 10.91
C PRO A 475 -4.94 5.79 9.71
N GLY A 476 -4.83 4.96 8.69
CA GLY A 476 -5.78 4.94 7.58
C GLY A 476 -7.13 4.33 8.00
N SER A 477 -8.16 4.57 7.20
CA SER A 477 -9.52 4.04 7.46
C SER A 477 -9.60 2.51 7.51
N GLY A 478 -8.62 1.82 6.95
CA GLY A 478 -8.50 0.36 7.00
C GLY A 478 -7.78 -0.19 8.24
N ASP A 479 -7.09 0.64 9.02
CA ASP A 479 -6.38 0.21 10.24
C ASP A 479 -7.37 0.13 11.42
N PHE A 480 -7.72 -1.08 11.81
CA PHE A 480 -8.64 -1.32 12.94
C PHE A 480 -7.91 -1.43 14.30
N SER A 481 -6.59 -1.35 14.36
CA SER A 481 -5.83 -1.44 15.59
C SER A 481 -6.19 -0.34 16.59
N MET A 482 -6.47 0.87 16.10
CA MET A 482 -6.88 1.98 16.94
C MET A 482 -8.30 1.84 17.48
N ALA A 483 -9.19 1.17 16.75
CA ALA A 483 -10.52 0.84 17.24
C ALA A 483 -10.49 -0.18 18.39
N LEU A 484 -9.56 -1.13 18.35
CA LEU A 484 -9.28 -2.04 19.48
C LEU A 484 -8.80 -1.26 20.72
N ALA A 485 -7.86 -0.31 20.55
CA ALA A 485 -7.39 0.52 21.66
C ALA A 485 -8.52 1.44 22.22
N ALA A 486 -9.35 1.99 21.35
CA ALA A 486 -10.53 2.77 21.76
C ALA A 486 -11.55 1.92 22.54
N SER A 487 -11.64 0.64 22.23
CA SER A 487 -12.48 -0.35 22.90
C SER A 487 -11.88 -0.91 24.20
N GLY A 488 -10.73 -0.41 24.65
CA GLY A 488 -10.16 -0.73 25.97
C GLY A 488 -9.10 -1.84 25.97
N TYR A 489 -8.51 -2.16 24.82
CA TYR A 489 -7.41 -3.09 24.72
C TYR A 489 -6.06 -2.36 24.68
N PHE A 490 -5.02 -2.96 25.26
CA PHE A 490 -3.68 -2.70 24.77
C PHE A 490 -3.55 -3.33 23.37
N VAL A 491 -2.82 -2.65 22.47
CA VAL A 491 -2.52 -3.22 21.14
C VAL A 491 -1.01 -3.21 20.94
N LEU A 492 -0.41 -4.39 20.84
CA LEU A 492 1.00 -4.56 20.50
C LEU A 492 1.13 -4.70 18.98
N LYS A 493 1.87 -3.81 18.34
CA LYS A 493 2.18 -3.83 16.90
C LYS A 493 3.68 -4.08 16.73
N PRO A 494 4.15 -5.32 16.67
CA PRO A 494 5.57 -5.65 16.55
C PRO A 494 6.07 -5.45 15.12
N ASN A 495 7.38 -5.15 14.99
CA ASN A 495 8.17 -5.26 13.76
C ASN A 495 9.13 -6.45 13.92
N PRO A 496 8.69 -7.70 13.70
CA PRO A 496 9.54 -8.89 13.83
C PRO A 496 10.57 -8.95 12.70
N ARG A 497 11.55 -9.88 12.79
CA ARG A 497 12.47 -10.15 11.67
C ARG A 497 11.69 -10.39 10.38
N GLY A 498 12.23 -9.92 9.26
CA GLY A 498 11.52 -9.78 7.99
C GLY A 498 10.98 -8.37 7.75
N SER A 499 10.76 -7.58 8.82
CA SER A 499 10.33 -6.17 8.69
C SER A 499 11.48 -5.27 8.25
N PHE A 500 11.13 -4.10 7.71
CA PHE A 500 12.09 -3.04 7.37
C PHE A 500 12.55 -2.24 8.60
N GLY A 501 13.71 -1.58 8.47
CA GLY A 501 14.19 -0.61 9.41
C GLY A 501 15.29 -1.07 10.37
N MET A 502 15.68 -2.33 10.31
CA MET A 502 16.77 -2.88 11.14
C MET A 502 17.98 -3.35 10.31
N GLY A 503 17.99 -3.04 9.00
CA GLY A 503 18.99 -3.42 8.03
C GLY A 503 18.71 -4.74 7.33
N GLU A 504 19.43 -4.99 6.22
CA GLU A 504 19.16 -6.10 5.30
C GLU A 504 19.27 -7.47 5.97
N ALA A 505 20.25 -7.67 6.90
CA ALA A 505 20.40 -8.92 7.63
C ALA A 505 19.14 -9.29 8.46
N PHE A 506 18.43 -8.31 9.01
CA PHE A 506 17.19 -8.51 9.75
C PHE A 506 16.02 -8.87 8.82
N THR A 507 15.93 -8.22 7.66
CA THR A 507 14.91 -8.51 6.66
C THR A 507 15.12 -9.92 6.06
N LEU A 508 16.35 -10.27 5.70
CA LEU A 508 16.74 -11.58 5.16
C LEU A 508 16.58 -12.73 6.17
N ALA A 509 16.56 -12.46 7.48
CA ALA A 509 16.43 -13.49 8.50
C ALA A 509 15.06 -14.23 8.48
N ASN A 510 14.12 -13.74 7.67
CA ASN A 510 12.83 -14.40 7.44
C ASN A 510 12.83 -15.38 6.26
N VAL A 511 13.92 -15.40 5.46
CA VAL A 511 14.04 -16.30 4.30
C VAL A 511 14.08 -17.75 4.77
N ARG A 512 13.17 -18.59 4.23
CA ARG A 512 12.97 -20.02 4.59
C ARG A 512 12.64 -20.26 6.06
N ASP A 513 12.16 -19.23 6.81
CA ASP A 513 11.94 -19.29 8.25
C ASP A 513 10.56 -18.74 8.70
N PHE A 514 9.61 -18.62 7.78
CA PHE A 514 8.24 -18.14 8.08
C PHE A 514 7.58 -18.95 9.18
N GLY A 515 7.09 -18.27 10.22
CA GLY A 515 6.41 -18.84 11.36
C GLY A 515 7.36 -19.30 12.48
N TYR A 516 8.66 -19.18 12.31
CA TYR A 516 9.64 -19.63 13.32
C TYR A 516 10.32 -18.46 14.02
N GLY A 517 11.33 -17.83 13.41
CA GLY A 517 12.04 -16.73 14.01
C GLY A 517 11.16 -15.50 14.24
N ASP A 518 10.39 -15.13 13.25
CA ASP A 518 9.40 -14.05 13.28
C ASP A 518 8.34 -14.25 14.38
N PHE A 519 7.84 -15.48 14.53
CA PHE A 519 6.88 -15.81 15.60
C PHE A 519 7.54 -15.76 16.99
N ARG A 520 8.79 -16.20 17.14
CA ARG A 520 9.53 -16.08 18.41
C ARG A 520 9.75 -14.61 18.78
N ASP A 521 10.03 -13.74 17.80
CA ASP A 521 10.17 -12.30 18.01
C ASP A 521 8.86 -11.69 18.54
N ILE A 522 7.73 -12.07 17.95
CA ILE A 522 6.39 -11.63 18.38
C ILE A 522 6.11 -12.08 19.81
N MET A 523 6.40 -13.36 20.16
CA MET A 523 6.14 -13.91 21.49
C MET A 523 7.04 -13.26 22.57
N ALA A 524 8.29 -12.94 22.23
CA ALA A 524 9.17 -12.18 23.11
C ALA A 524 8.65 -10.74 23.34
N GLY A 525 8.07 -10.11 22.31
CA GLY A 525 7.38 -8.83 22.43
C GLY A 525 6.14 -8.87 23.33
N VAL A 526 5.37 -9.95 23.28
CA VAL A 526 4.27 -10.19 24.23
C VAL A 526 4.80 -10.24 25.66
N ASP A 527 5.90 -10.96 25.91
CA ASP A 527 6.51 -11.07 27.24
C ASP A 527 7.04 -9.71 27.73
N GLU A 528 7.61 -8.90 26.84
CA GLU A 528 8.07 -7.56 27.19
C GLU A 528 6.90 -6.60 27.52
N ALA A 529 5.82 -6.65 26.73
CA ALA A 529 4.62 -5.85 27.01
C ALA A 529 3.97 -6.22 28.36
N LEU A 530 3.95 -7.51 28.73
CA LEU A 530 3.47 -7.98 30.03
C LEU A 530 4.31 -7.49 31.22
N LYS A 531 5.61 -7.23 31.02
CA LYS A 531 6.50 -6.69 32.07
C LYS A 531 6.32 -5.19 32.24
N THR A 532 6.08 -4.48 31.14
CA THR A 532 6.13 -3.01 31.09
C THR A 532 4.77 -2.33 31.25
N ALA A 533 3.66 -3.05 31.10
CA ALA A 533 2.30 -2.52 31.17
C ALA A 533 1.37 -3.44 32.01
N PRO A 534 0.30 -2.88 32.60
CA PRO A 534 -0.64 -3.67 33.42
C PRO A 534 -1.59 -4.51 32.56
N ILE A 535 -1.03 -5.44 31.83
CA ILE A 535 -1.75 -6.37 30.95
C ILE A 535 -2.09 -7.64 31.73
N ASP A 536 -3.26 -8.20 31.47
CA ASP A 536 -3.68 -9.48 32.02
C ASP A 536 -3.18 -10.63 31.11
N PRO A 537 -2.26 -11.51 31.60
CA PRO A 537 -1.70 -12.57 30.77
C PRO A 537 -2.72 -13.65 30.37
N HIS A 538 -3.91 -13.66 31.01
CA HIS A 538 -5.00 -14.60 30.69
C HIS A 538 -6.00 -14.05 29.66
N ARG A 539 -5.85 -12.79 29.22
CA ARG A 539 -6.71 -12.09 28.29
C ARG A 539 -5.93 -11.55 27.09
N LEU A 540 -5.25 -12.46 26.38
CA LEU A 540 -4.46 -12.16 25.20
C LEU A 540 -5.21 -12.60 23.93
N GLY A 541 -5.23 -11.73 22.91
CA GLY A 541 -5.72 -12.03 21.57
C GLY A 541 -4.63 -11.77 20.53
N ILE A 542 -4.82 -12.30 19.33
CA ILE A 542 -3.95 -12.05 18.17
C ILE A 542 -4.76 -11.79 16.92
N THR A 543 -4.28 -10.87 16.09
CA THR A 543 -4.90 -10.53 14.82
C THR A 543 -3.87 -10.01 13.83
N GLY A 544 -4.23 -9.98 12.56
CA GLY A 544 -3.50 -9.37 11.48
C GLY A 544 -4.19 -9.59 10.14
N TRP A 545 -3.67 -8.93 9.11
CA TRP A 545 -4.16 -9.00 7.74
C TRP A 545 -3.04 -9.47 6.82
N SER A 546 -3.36 -10.24 5.75
CA SER A 546 -2.35 -10.70 4.79
C SER A 546 -1.32 -11.63 5.48
N TYR A 547 -0.04 -11.35 5.40
CA TYR A 547 0.98 -12.04 6.20
C TYR A 547 0.65 -12.02 7.71
N GLY A 548 0.09 -10.94 8.24
CA GLY A 548 -0.41 -10.90 9.62
C GLY A 548 -1.58 -11.86 9.87
N GLY A 549 -2.42 -12.09 8.88
CA GLY A 549 -3.46 -13.13 8.89
C GLY A 549 -2.87 -14.55 8.88
N TYR A 550 -1.85 -14.78 8.05
CA TYR A 550 -1.03 -16.00 8.08
C TYR A 550 -0.43 -16.23 9.47
N MET A 551 0.24 -15.22 10.03
CA MET A 551 0.86 -15.30 11.36
C MET A 551 -0.17 -15.58 12.46
N THR A 552 -1.38 -15.05 12.32
CA THR A 552 -2.49 -15.35 13.22
C THR A 552 -2.92 -16.83 13.11
N MET A 553 -3.09 -17.35 11.88
CA MET A 553 -3.38 -18.77 11.64
C MET A 553 -2.25 -19.68 12.15
N TRP A 554 -0.99 -19.26 11.95
CA TRP A 554 0.18 -19.94 12.48
C TRP A 554 0.16 -19.99 14.01
N ALA A 555 0.01 -18.84 14.66
CA ALA A 555 0.06 -18.71 16.11
C ALA A 555 -0.93 -19.63 16.83
N VAL A 556 -2.18 -19.74 16.36
CA VAL A 556 -3.20 -20.59 16.99
C VAL A 556 -2.90 -22.08 16.84
N THR A 557 -1.98 -22.47 15.94
CA THR A 557 -1.49 -23.84 15.80
C THR A 557 -0.22 -24.11 16.61
N GLN A 558 0.46 -23.06 17.14
CA GLN A 558 1.73 -23.19 17.84
C GLN A 558 1.62 -22.94 19.36
N THR A 559 0.62 -22.17 19.81
CA THR A 559 0.47 -21.82 21.23
C THR A 559 -0.99 -21.71 21.65
N ASN A 560 -1.28 -21.92 22.93
CA ASN A 560 -2.59 -21.71 23.56
C ASN A 560 -2.62 -20.43 24.43
N ARG A 561 -1.61 -19.54 24.32
CA ARG A 561 -1.57 -18.29 25.09
C ARG A 561 -2.68 -17.31 24.66
N PHE A 562 -3.07 -17.35 23.39
CA PHE A 562 -4.15 -16.51 22.88
C PHE A 562 -5.52 -17.15 23.13
N ARG A 563 -6.44 -16.38 23.70
CA ARG A 563 -7.80 -16.84 24.04
C ARG A 563 -8.79 -16.60 22.90
N ALA A 564 -8.45 -15.72 21.97
CA ALA A 564 -9.19 -15.44 20.74
C ALA A 564 -8.25 -14.98 19.63
N ALA A 565 -8.64 -15.23 18.39
CA ALA A 565 -7.90 -14.79 17.21
C ALA A 565 -8.84 -14.26 16.12
N MET A 566 -8.35 -13.30 15.32
CA MET A 566 -9.00 -12.92 14.08
C MET A 566 -7.95 -12.89 12.95
N ALA A 567 -8.11 -13.78 11.96
CA ALA A 567 -7.25 -13.88 10.79
C ALA A 567 -7.92 -13.22 9.59
N GLY A 568 -7.38 -12.09 9.13
CA GLY A 568 -7.87 -11.39 7.96
C GLY A 568 -7.04 -11.73 6.72
N ALA A 569 -7.67 -12.16 5.61
CA ALA A 569 -7.02 -12.49 4.34
C ALA A 569 -5.71 -13.29 4.54
N GLY A 570 -5.76 -14.33 5.39
CA GLY A 570 -4.58 -15.11 5.78
C GLY A 570 -4.31 -16.28 4.84
N ILE A 571 -3.13 -16.88 4.99
CA ILE A 571 -2.68 -18.02 4.19
C ILE A 571 -2.62 -19.26 5.11
N ALA A 572 -3.44 -20.25 4.79
CA ALA A 572 -3.51 -21.51 5.54
C ALA A 572 -2.48 -22.54 5.07
N ASN A 573 -2.23 -22.55 3.77
CA ASN A 573 -1.48 -23.62 3.11
C ASN A 573 -0.63 -23.07 1.98
N TRP A 574 0.65 -22.89 2.23
CA TRP A 574 1.58 -22.35 1.25
C TRP A 574 1.69 -23.18 -0.03
N LEU A 575 1.38 -24.50 0.02
CA LEU A 575 1.46 -25.35 -1.16
C LEU A 575 0.31 -25.05 -2.15
N SER A 576 -0.94 -24.99 -1.68
CA SER A 576 -2.07 -24.65 -2.55
C SER A 576 -2.08 -23.18 -2.91
N TYR A 577 -1.69 -22.30 -1.97
CA TYR A 577 -1.59 -20.87 -2.19
C TYR A 577 -0.72 -20.51 -3.39
N TYR A 578 0.39 -21.24 -3.62
CA TYR A 578 1.28 -21.01 -4.77
C TYR A 578 0.54 -21.06 -6.12
N GLY A 579 -0.41 -21.95 -6.27
CA GLY A 579 -1.20 -22.11 -7.49
C GLY A 579 -2.53 -21.35 -7.52
N GLU A 580 -2.91 -20.70 -6.44
CA GLU A 580 -4.19 -19.99 -6.32
C GLU A 580 -4.06 -18.47 -6.44
N ASN A 581 -2.92 -17.90 -6.01
CA ASN A 581 -2.67 -16.47 -6.09
C ASN A 581 -2.22 -16.04 -7.50
N LYS A 582 -2.24 -14.74 -7.78
CA LYS A 582 -1.81 -14.17 -9.08
C LYS A 582 -0.42 -13.53 -9.03
N ILE A 583 0.34 -13.79 -7.97
CA ILE A 583 1.65 -13.17 -7.69
C ILE A 583 2.69 -14.19 -7.19
N ASP A 584 2.67 -15.43 -7.69
CA ASP A 584 3.51 -16.53 -7.20
C ASP A 584 5.03 -16.23 -7.22
N GLN A 585 5.49 -15.30 -8.07
CA GLN A 585 6.90 -14.91 -8.15
C GLN A 585 7.45 -14.31 -6.84
N TRP A 586 6.62 -13.66 -6.00
CA TRP A 586 7.08 -13.12 -4.73
C TRP A 586 7.57 -14.20 -3.76
N MET A 587 7.04 -15.40 -3.88
CA MET A 587 7.33 -16.48 -2.95
C MET A 587 8.75 -17.04 -3.14
N ILE A 588 9.30 -16.95 -4.36
CA ILE A 588 10.59 -17.56 -4.70
C ILE A 588 11.75 -16.99 -3.88
N PRO A 589 11.94 -15.67 -3.74
CA PRO A 589 13.01 -15.13 -2.91
C PRO A 589 12.85 -15.44 -1.42
N PHE A 590 11.61 -15.59 -0.93
CA PHE A 590 11.36 -15.94 0.47
C PHE A 590 11.52 -17.43 0.76
N PHE A 591 11.10 -18.33 -0.14
CA PHE A 591 11.20 -19.79 0.04
C PHE A 591 12.45 -20.39 -0.64
N GLY A 592 13.13 -19.63 -1.50
CA GLY A 592 14.37 -20.03 -2.18
C GLY A 592 14.18 -20.75 -3.50
N LYS A 593 13.05 -21.41 -3.74
CA LYS A 593 12.68 -22.13 -4.96
C LYS A 593 11.16 -22.14 -5.13
N SER A 594 10.68 -22.57 -6.29
CA SER A 594 9.25 -22.82 -6.52
C SER A 594 8.73 -23.96 -5.63
N VAL A 595 7.43 -24.02 -5.41
CA VAL A 595 6.80 -25.12 -4.66
C VAL A 595 7.00 -26.47 -5.35
N TYR A 596 7.19 -26.49 -6.65
CA TYR A 596 7.42 -27.70 -7.43
C TYR A 596 8.83 -28.26 -7.26
N ASP A 597 9.81 -27.39 -6.94
CA ASP A 597 11.22 -27.76 -6.77
C ASP A 597 11.59 -28.06 -5.31
N ASP A 598 10.91 -27.45 -4.33
CA ASP A 598 11.16 -27.63 -2.90
C ASP A 598 9.85 -27.51 -2.08
N PRO A 599 8.91 -28.46 -2.21
CA PRO A 599 7.62 -28.40 -1.50
C PRO A 599 7.76 -28.47 0.02
N GLU A 600 8.85 -29.02 0.55
CA GLU A 600 9.04 -29.21 2.00
C GLU A 600 9.20 -27.87 2.74
N VAL A 601 9.89 -26.90 2.14
CA VAL A 601 10.06 -25.58 2.75
C VAL A 601 8.72 -24.83 2.89
N TYR A 602 7.80 -25.05 1.96
CA TYR A 602 6.44 -24.53 2.01
C TYR A 602 5.59 -25.27 3.05
N ALA A 603 5.66 -26.59 3.04
CA ALA A 603 4.87 -27.43 3.94
C ALA A 603 5.21 -27.19 5.41
N LYS A 604 6.50 -27.00 5.77
CA LYS A 604 6.91 -26.76 7.15
C LYS A 604 6.34 -25.46 7.74
N SER A 605 6.08 -24.46 6.91
CA SER A 605 5.55 -23.16 7.30
C SER A 605 4.03 -23.04 7.14
N ALA A 606 3.34 -24.08 6.67
CA ALA A 606 1.90 -24.08 6.43
C ALA A 606 1.09 -24.35 7.70
N PRO A 607 0.26 -23.41 8.20
CA PRO A 607 -0.57 -23.59 9.40
C PRO A 607 -1.44 -24.83 9.37
N ILE A 608 -1.97 -25.19 8.19
CA ILE A 608 -2.88 -26.33 8.03
C ILE A 608 -2.24 -27.67 8.47
N ASN A 609 -0.92 -27.81 8.29
CA ASN A 609 -0.20 -29.02 8.67
C ASN A 609 -0.15 -29.22 10.20
N PHE A 610 -0.39 -28.18 10.98
CA PHE A 610 -0.39 -28.20 12.44
C PHE A 610 -1.79 -27.98 13.04
N ILE A 611 -2.82 -27.94 12.23
CA ILE A 611 -4.19 -27.52 12.60
C ILE A 611 -4.79 -28.34 13.76
N ARG A 612 -4.39 -29.60 13.94
CA ARG A 612 -4.83 -30.46 15.06
C ARG A 612 -4.45 -29.93 16.45
N LYS A 613 -3.47 -29.01 16.52
CA LYS A 613 -3.04 -28.35 17.76
C LYS A 613 -3.90 -27.13 18.10
N ALA A 614 -4.64 -26.57 17.14
CA ALA A 614 -5.44 -25.37 17.32
C ALA A 614 -6.61 -25.63 18.30
N LYS A 615 -6.76 -24.71 19.26
CA LYS A 615 -7.85 -24.70 20.25
C LYS A 615 -8.47 -23.32 20.42
N THR A 616 -7.82 -22.29 19.89
CA THR A 616 -8.22 -20.90 20.05
C THR A 616 -9.42 -20.58 19.15
N PRO A 617 -10.53 -20.06 19.69
CA PRO A 617 -11.62 -19.53 18.89
C PRO A 617 -11.12 -18.52 17.84
N THR A 618 -11.47 -18.73 16.57
CA THR A 618 -10.87 -17.96 15.46
C THR A 618 -11.92 -17.45 14.50
N LEU A 619 -12.03 -16.12 14.39
CA LEU A 619 -12.77 -15.41 13.34
C LEU A 619 -11.87 -15.28 12.09
N ILE A 620 -12.45 -15.49 10.91
CA ILE A 620 -11.73 -15.38 9.63
C ILE A 620 -12.49 -14.42 8.71
N LEU A 621 -11.79 -13.44 8.14
CA LEU A 621 -12.36 -12.42 7.27
C LEU A 621 -11.59 -12.37 5.94
N VAL A 622 -12.31 -12.28 4.80
CA VAL A 622 -11.67 -12.21 3.47
C VAL A 622 -12.59 -11.56 2.44
N GLY A 623 -12.03 -10.92 1.43
CA GLY A 623 -12.74 -10.47 0.23
C GLY A 623 -12.96 -11.63 -0.75
N ASP A 624 -14.09 -11.68 -1.46
CA ASP A 624 -14.36 -12.74 -2.44
C ASP A 624 -13.54 -12.60 -3.73
N SER A 625 -13.03 -11.40 -3.98
CA SER A 625 -12.25 -11.02 -5.18
C SER A 625 -10.77 -10.75 -4.87
N ASP A 626 -10.27 -11.28 -3.76
CA ASP A 626 -8.88 -11.17 -3.33
C ASP A 626 -7.98 -12.05 -4.24
N ALA A 627 -7.09 -11.40 -5.00
CA ALA A 627 -6.15 -12.06 -5.90
C ALA A 627 -4.79 -12.33 -5.24
N GLU A 628 -4.53 -11.70 -4.09
CA GLU A 628 -3.29 -11.79 -3.36
C GLU A 628 -3.35 -12.90 -2.30
N CYS A 629 -4.39 -12.88 -1.45
CA CYS A 629 -4.69 -13.97 -0.52
C CYS A 629 -6.06 -14.59 -0.84
N PRO A 630 -6.13 -15.50 -1.82
CA PRO A 630 -7.38 -16.00 -2.36
C PRO A 630 -8.29 -16.62 -1.30
N THR A 631 -9.59 -16.40 -1.47
CA THR A 631 -10.65 -16.86 -0.57
C THR A 631 -10.57 -18.35 -0.19
N PRO A 632 -10.14 -19.29 -1.08
CA PRO A 632 -9.98 -20.71 -0.72
C PRO A 632 -9.08 -20.95 0.48
N GLN A 633 -8.03 -20.13 0.70
CA GLN A 633 -7.16 -20.24 1.87
C GLN A 633 -7.92 -20.04 3.20
N SER A 634 -8.85 -19.08 3.20
CA SER A 634 -9.73 -18.83 4.35
C SER A 634 -10.75 -19.98 4.57
N TYR A 635 -11.32 -20.53 3.48
CA TYR A 635 -12.21 -21.69 3.55
C TYR A 635 -11.51 -22.93 4.07
N GLU A 636 -10.28 -23.22 3.62
CA GLU A 636 -9.49 -24.38 4.05
C GLU A 636 -9.26 -24.34 5.58
N PHE A 637 -8.82 -23.20 6.10
CA PHE A 637 -8.55 -23.05 7.54
C PHE A 637 -9.84 -23.13 8.38
N TRP A 638 -10.88 -22.40 7.98
CA TRP A 638 -12.18 -22.42 8.64
C TRP A 638 -12.80 -23.81 8.69
N HIS A 639 -12.80 -24.52 7.56
CA HIS A 639 -13.36 -25.86 7.48
C HIS A 639 -12.62 -26.86 8.38
N ALA A 640 -11.30 -26.76 8.45
CA ALA A 640 -10.47 -27.59 9.31
C ALA A 640 -10.76 -27.33 10.80
N LEU A 641 -10.83 -26.05 11.24
CA LEU A 641 -11.19 -25.69 12.62
C LEU A 641 -12.58 -26.24 12.99
N LYS A 642 -13.56 -26.03 12.11
CA LYS A 642 -14.93 -26.51 12.30
C LYS A 642 -14.99 -28.04 12.43
N SER A 643 -14.26 -28.77 11.60
CA SER A 643 -14.19 -30.25 11.65
C SER A 643 -13.54 -30.77 12.93
N LEU A 644 -12.68 -29.97 13.55
CA LEU A 644 -12.03 -30.28 14.83
C LEU A 644 -12.84 -29.83 16.06
N GLY A 645 -14.02 -29.23 15.85
CA GLY A 645 -14.88 -28.71 16.93
C GLY A 645 -14.35 -27.44 17.59
N VAL A 646 -13.41 -26.73 16.95
CA VAL A 646 -12.93 -25.43 17.40
C VAL A 646 -13.93 -24.35 16.98
N GLU A 647 -14.30 -23.48 17.91
CA GLU A 647 -15.20 -22.36 17.61
C GLU A 647 -14.61 -21.45 16.52
N THR A 648 -15.36 -21.24 15.44
CA THR A 648 -14.88 -20.45 14.30
C THR A 648 -16.02 -19.86 13.48
N GLU A 649 -15.80 -18.68 12.94
CA GLU A 649 -16.69 -18.01 12.01
C GLU A 649 -15.88 -17.55 10.78
N LEU A 650 -16.45 -17.67 9.58
CA LEU A 650 -15.89 -17.16 8.33
C LEU A 650 -16.86 -16.13 7.74
N VAL A 651 -16.36 -14.93 7.45
CA VAL A 651 -17.10 -13.87 6.76
C VAL A 651 -16.40 -13.55 5.45
N VAL A 652 -17.13 -13.68 4.34
CA VAL A 652 -16.65 -13.34 2.99
C VAL A 652 -17.37 -12.09 2.52
N TYR A 653 -16.61 -11.09 2.09
CA TYR A 653 -17.13 -9.79 1.67
C TYR A 653 -17.19 -9.69 0.15
N ASP A 654 -18.39 -9.42 -0.34
CA ASP A 654 -18.75 -9.40 -1.75
C ASP A 654 -18.07 -8.24 -2.51
N HIS A 655 -17.41 -8.55 -3.63
CA HIS A 655 -16.70 -7.62 -4.51
C HIS A 655 -15.58 -6.81 -3.80
N GLU A 656 -14.98 -7.38 -2.77
CA GLU A 656 -13.79 -6.82 -2.13
C GLU A 656 -12.53 -7.58 -2.57
N GLY A 657 -11.47 -6.81 -2.86
CA GLY A 657 -10.14 -7.36 -3.09
C GLY A 657 -9.36 -7.52 -1.79
N HIS A 658 -8.02 -7.54 -1.92
CA HIS A 658 -7.14 -7.61 -0.75
C HIS A 658 -7.30 -6.40 0.16
N MET A 659 -7.44 -5.20 -0.42
CA MET A 659 -7.81 -3.96 0.29
C MET A 659 -9.30 -3.71 0.12
N PHE A 660 -10.03 -3.58 1.22
CA PHE A 660 -11.46 -3.27 1.20
C PHE A 660 -11.68 -1.80 0.87
N VAL A 661 -12.56 -1.55 -0.10
CA VAL A 661 -12.88 -0.20 -0.57
C VAL A 661 -14.26 0.29 -0.16
N LYS A 662 -15.20 -0.61 0.17
CA LYS A 662 -16.55 -0.21 0.60
C LYS A 662 -16.54 0.19 2.08
N PRO A 663 -16.99 1.43 2.43
CA PRO A 663 -16.98 1.91 3.81
C PRO A 663 -17.79 1.03 4.77
N GLU A 664 -18.92 0.48 4.29
CA GLU A 664 -19.77 -0.42 5.07
C GLU A 664 -19.09 -1.74 5.41
N HIS A 665 -18.30 -2.30 4.50
CA HIS A 665 -17.51 -3.51 4.74
C HIS A 665 -16.36 -3.23 5.69
N ASN A 666 -15.66 -2.09 5.52
CA ASN A 666 -14.62 -1.67 6.45
C ASN A 666 -15.18 -1.49 7.88
N ARG A 667 -16.36 -0.88 8.03
CA ARG A 667 -17.00 -0.75 9.34
C ARG A 667 -17.40 -2.12 9.92
N ASP A 668 -18.04 -2.99 9.12
CA ASP A 668 -18.52 -4.30 9.57
C ASP A 668 -17.37 -5.18 10.06
N ARG A 669 -16.24 -5.26 9.33
CA ARG A 669 -15.08 -6.04 9.77
C ARG A 669 -14.50 -5.54 11.10
N ILE A 670 -14.49 -4.22 11.34
CA ILE A 670 -14.01 -3.64 12.60
C ILE A 670 -14.93 -4.03 13.75
N VAL A 671 -16.25 -3.86 13.58
CA VAL A 671 -17.25 -4.22 14.60
C VAL A 671 -17.19 -5.69 14.94
N ARG A 672 -17.19 -6.60 13.93
CA ARG A 672 -17.09 -8.05 14.15
C ARG A 672 -15.81 -8.44 14.87
N THR A 673 -14.68 -7.83 14.50
CA THR A 673 -13.40 -8.10 15.15
C THR A 673 -13.46 -7.74 16.64
N ILE A 674 -14.01 -6.58 16.99
CA ILE A 674 -14.12 -6.16 18.39
C ILE A 674 -15.12 -7.03 19.15
N ASP A 675 -16.30 -7.31 18.60
CA ASP A 675 -17.31 -8.16 19.21
C ASP A 675 -16.79 -9.57 19.47
N TRP A 676 -15.97 -10.11 18.52
CA TRP A 676 -15.30 -11.40 18.70
C TRP A 676 -14.34 -11.39 19.89
N PHE A 677 -13.48 -10.39 19.98
CA PHE A 677 -12.56 -10.26 21.11
C PHE A 677 -13.29 -9.98 22.42
N ASP A 678 -14.34 -9.15 22.43
CA ASP A 678 -15.13 -8.85 23.60
C ASP A 678 -15.82 -10.10 24.17
N SER A 679 -16.31 -10.99 23.31
CA SER A 679 -16.97 -12.23 23.76
C SER A 679 -16.02 -13.26 24.37
N HIS A 680 -14.70 -13.18 24.11
CA HIS A 680 -13.73 -14.16 24.56
C HIS A 680 -12.69 -13.62 25.57
N LEU A 681 -12.52 -12.30 25.64
CA LEU A 681 -11.49 -11.67 26.48
C LEU A 681 -12.03 -10.82 27.63
N ARG A 682 -13.36 -10.58 27.70
CA ARG A 682 -14.01 -9.79 28.77
C ARG A 682 -14.86 -10.60 29.73
#